data_049fc400dfe939cf5e0e5ceece25814e
#
_entry.id   049fc400dfe939cf5e0e5ceece25814e
#
_cell.length_a   1.000
_cell.length_b   1.000
_cell.length_c   1.000
_cell.angle_alpha   90.00
_cell.angle_beta   90.00
_cell.angle_gamma   90.00
#
_symmetry.space_group_name_H-M   'P 1'
#
loop_
_entity.id
_entity.type
_entity.pdbx_description
1 polymer ?
#
loop_
_entity_poly.entity_id
_entity_poly.type
_entity_poly.pdbx_seq_one_letter_code
_entity_poly.pdbx_strand_id
1 'polypeptide(L)'
;MKKRKSVLSPRAKSQAPCLRRGIWRRIAIWALALTLAACSPPQQESPNQTAAPQAKADENSTPPQAKADEDSAPPQAKGRYREEGMGFPVPISHIYDISCKEGRVGILSEGIPGTFFYCESADAGVSWQQKEMQPGLLPEGYRVVSACLGAGGEIYVSAGKMSENPIEERRAVGEYSYFKLEETEGGFLASPLSLETPAVEEGYEEYGLRSLAASEDGKLYGIWSKRRGEESEYGVYCFDLDAGGKAAWSKETRVANIALAGETLYLDEHEGMVQGLEASSGEKEKEIPMRSADFFCMDSLAGQKLFYCNGTGIYGADGDMAYTELLVDGALSSFSDISYSIQDFCCVSEQVFLVFLEDGEGKIQGLRYEYDPKLPTRPEQELVVYSLDSNDIVKKLVADFQASHPDVYVKYEVARQEEGMEDADAINVLNTEILAGDGPDVLILDGLPWEAYGEKGILEDFSQELEGSLREGEVFCSVFEALQTEGAQYAVPLSFSIPVVIGEKEQIAKIGSWEELGEAVGKAAGESPLAIWGFWPFAISISWQGICQEDGSLSKEALERFLEAGKRICDGVKEKAGDVMYFFDEMGNWEDGEGKVHPGDAFIAAPVWDLVYGNAEFGLGYLGDMRDFTAISDHMPGQDLGYRVIGEGSFCALAAGVNSKSRQAGLGKEFLMFAVSEAEQRALNEQLPGVELQFPVNRAVWEEAITKPSGDKMEAYEDIFGKLGGTFAWPEKEAFEDLEEEIAGLKYPALEERVVLDAVLEGAEAYFSGEKGVEDAVGNIMQKLELYLAE
;
A
#
# COMPACT_ATOMS: atom_id res chain seq x y z
N MET A 1 -25.35 -44.74 32.73
CA MET A 1 -26.63 -44.78 32.00
C MET A 1 -27.46 -43.58 32.40
N LYS A 2 -27.57 -42.58 31.53
CA LYS A 2 -28.67 -41.62 31.38
C LYS A 2 -28.35 -40.75 30.16
N LYS A 3 -29.06 -41.04 29.10
CA LYS A 3 -29.03 -40.28 27.82
C LYS A 3 -29.60 -38.88 28.08
N ARG A 4 -28.86 -37.80 27.71
CA ARG A 4 -29.47 -36.50 27.52
C ARG A 4 -29.71 -36.32 26.03
N LYS A 5 -30.96 -36.14 25.63
CA LYS A 5 -31.36 -35.73 24.27
C LYS A 5 -31.12 -34.23 24.16
N SER A 6 -30.35 -33.83 23.15
CA SER A 6 -30.28 -32.44 22.71
C SER A 6 -31.47 -32.16 21.77
N VAL A 7 -32.21 -31.12 22.07
CA VAL A 7 -33.32 -30.60 21.26
C VAL A 7 -32.74 -29.62 20.28
N LEU A 8 -32.75 -29.97 19.01
CA LEU A 8 -32.47 -29.06 17.90
C LEU A 8 -33.70 -28.21 17.61
N SER A 9 -33.58 -26.89 17.70
CA SER A 9 -34.57 -25.95 17.21
C SER A 9 -34.31 -25.69 15.69
N PRO A 10 -35.34 -25.51 14.85
CA PRO A 10 -35.15 -25.36 13.42
C PRO A 10 -34.75 -23.91 13.08
N ARG A 11 -33.58 -23.76 12.45
CA ARG A 11 -33.18 -22.52 11.81
C ARG A 11 -34.14 -22.21 10.66
N ALA A 12 -34.68 -21.01 10.67
CA ALA A 12 -35.45 -20.44 9.58
C ALA A 12 -34.54 -20.21 8.38
N LYS A 13 -34.89 -20.75 7.22
CA LYS A 13 -34.27 -20.43 5.93
C LYS A 13 -34.70 -19.04 5.52
N SER A 14 -33.83 -18.06 5.60
CA SER A 14 -33.98 -16.82 4.84
C SER A 14 -33.36 -17.05 3.46
N GLN A 15 -34.17 -17.16 2.44
CA GLN A 15 -33.77 -17.09 1.05
C GLN A 15 -33.45 -15.62 0.72
N ALA A 16 -32.22 -15.32 0.42
CA ALA A 16 -31.85 -14.07 -0.21
C ALA A 16 -31.91 -14.24 -1.74
N PRO A 17 -32.63 -13.36 -2.49
CA PRO A 17 -32.58 -13.34 -3.94
C PRO A 17 -31.65 -12.21 -4.40
N CYS A 18 -30.37 -12.46 -4.63
CA CYS A 18 -29.44 -11.41 -5.07
C CYS A 18 -28.70 -11.67 -6.38
N LEU A 19 -28.88 -12.82 -7.04
CA LEU A 19 -28.14 -13.18 -8.28
C LEU A 19 -28.83 -12.81 -9.61
N ARG A 20 -29.93 -12.06 -9.60
CA ARG A 20 -30.62 -11.64 -10.87
C ARG A 20 -30.59 -10.14 -11.18
N ARG A 21 -29.95 -9.31 -10.36
CA ARG A 21 -29.97 -7.84 -10.59
C ARG A 21 -28.81 -7.32 -11.46
N GLY A 22 -27.68 -8.00 -11.54
CA GLY A 22 -26.53 -7.58 -12.35
C GLY A 22 -26.77 -7.65 -13.86
N ILE A 23 -27.34 -8.74 -14.35
CA ILE A 23 -27.57 -8.96 -15.79
C ILE A 23 -28.59 -7.96 -16.37
N TRP A 24 -29.61 -7.60 -15.61
CA TRP A 24 -30.63 -6.64 -16.08
C TRP A 24 -30.14 -5.19 -16.09
N ARG A 25 -29.14 -4.84 -15.34
CA ARG A 25 -28.54 -3.48 -15.38
C ARG A 25 -27.68 -3.28 -16.62
N ARG A 26 -26.89 -4.26 -17.04
CA ARG A 26 -26.09 -4.18 -18.28
C ARG A 26 -26.99 -4.10 -19.54
N ILE A 27 -28.09 -4.86 -19.59
CA ILE A 27 -29.07 -4.77 -20.70
C ILE A 27 -29.80 -3.41 -20.72
N ALA A 28 -30.05 -2.77 -19.56
CA ALA A 28 -30.70 -1.47 -19.50
C ALA A 28 -29.78 -0.31 -19.97
N ILE A 29 -28.46 -0.43 -19.78
CA ILE A 29 -27.49 0.59 -20.24
C ILE A 29 -27.33 0.52 -21.76
N TRP A 30 -27.27 -0.68 -22.35
CA TRP A 30 -27.24 -0.84 -23.81
C TRP A 30 -28.55 -0.41 -24.51
N ALA A 31 -29.71 -0.59 -23.88
CA ALA A 31 -30.98 -0.10 -24.40
C ALA A 31 -31.09 1.41 -24.33
N LEU A 32 -30.44 2.08 -23.36
CA LEU A 32 -30.41 3.54 -23.24
C LEU A 32 -29.47 4.20 -24.25
N ALA A 33 -28.34 3.55 -24.58
CA ALA A 33 -27.42 4.05 -25.61
C ALA A 33 -28.00 4.02 -27.02
N LEU A 34 -28.84 3.01 -27.34
CA LEU A 34 -29.52 2.90 -28.64
C LEU A 34 -30.72 3.86 -28.82
N THR A 35 -31.27 4.39 -27.74
CA THR A 35 -32.38 5.37 -27.82
C THR A 35 -31.91 6.82 -27.88
N LEU A 36 -30.67 7.13 -27.55
CA LEU A 36 -30.10 8.48 -27.64
C LEU A 36 -29.54 8.83 -29.03
N ALA A 37 -29.35 7.85 -29.92
CA ALA A 37 -28.84 8.05 -31.27
C ALA A 37 -29.97 8.46 -32.31
N ALA A 38 -31.22 8.51 -31.91
CA ALA A 38 -32.36 8.74 -32.83
C ALA A 38 -33.06 10.10 -32.72
N CYS A 39 -32.60 11.04 -31.91
CA CYS A 39 -33.24 12.35 -31.75
C CYS A 39 -32.20 13.49 -31.83
N SER A 40 -31.79 13.84 -33.05
CA SER A 40 -31.19 15.16 -33.33
C SER A 40 -32.28 16.08 -33.91
N PRO A 41 -32.56 17.23 -33.32
CA PRO A 41 -33.47 18.21 -33.93
C PRO A 41 -32.77 18.97 -35.05
N PRO A 42 -33.53 19.45 -36.06
CA PRO A 42 -32.96 20.13 -37.22
C PRO A 42 -32.39 21.52 -36.85
N GLN A 43 -31.28 21.86 -37.48
CA GLN A 43 -30.62 23.15 -37.38
C GLN A 43 -31.57 24.26 -37.87
N GLN A 44 -31.89 25.20 -37.01
CA GLN A 44 -32.47 26.48 -37.39
C GLN A 44 -31.37 27.48 -37.77
N GLU A 45 -31.38 27.92 -38.99
CA GLU A 45 -30.65 29.08 -39.49
C GLU A 45 -31.09 30.34 -38.76
N SER A 46 -30.17 31.09 -38.22
CA SER A 46 -30.39 32.45 -37.71
C SER A 46 -29.75 33.48 -38.63
N PRO A 47 -30.41 34.64 -38.85
CA PRO A 47 -30.03 35.56 -39.94
C PRO A 47 -28.98 36.58 -39.59
N ASN A 48 -28.21 36.93 -40.62
CA ASN A 48 -27.45 38.17 -40.85
C ASN A 48 -27.11 39.09 -39.68
N GLN A 49 -25.83 39.21 -39.38
CA GLN A 49 -25.29 40.48 -38.89
C GLN A 49 -24.32 41.11 -39.91
N THR A 50 -24.59 42.33 -40.17
CA THR A 50 -24.00 43.29 -41.08
C THR A 50 -22.49 43.47 -40.94
N ALA A 51 -21.80 43.52 -42.08
CA ALA A 51 -20.41 43.84 -42.27
C ALA A 51 -20.05 45.25 -41.79
N ALA A 52 -18.93 45.38 -41.06
CA ALA A 52 -18.22 46.64 -40.86
C ALA A 52 -17.06 46.77 -41.84
N PRO A 53 -16.64 47.97 -42.27
CA PRO A 53 -15.82 48.17 -43.47
C PRO A 53 -14.35 47.90 -43.26
N GLN A 54 -13.74 47.25 -44.27
CA GLN A 54 -12.31 47.04 -44.40
C GLN A 54 -11.54 48.34 -44.52
N ALA A 55 -10.59 48.62 -43.62
CA ALA A 55 -9.57 49.63 -43.79
C ALA A 55 -8.41 49.05 -44.63
N LYS A 56 -8.01 49.80 -45.69
CA LYS A 56 -6.86 49.44 -46.56
C LYS A 56 -5.56 49.52 -45.78
N ALA A 57 -4.77 48.45 -45.88
CA ALA A 57 -3.38 48.41 -45.36
C ALA A 57 -2.47 49.12 -46.38
N ASP A 58 -1.68 50.09 -45.92
CA ASP A 58 -0.50 50.64 -46.64
C ASP A 58 0.68 49.68 -46.50
N GLU A 59 1.18 49.25 -47.65
CA GLU A 59 2.47 48.59 -47.76
C GLU A 59 3.60 49.65 -47.62
N ASN A 60 4.33 49.59 -46.51
CA ASN A 60 5.76 49.95 -46.35
C ASN A 60 6.02 50.48 -44.92
N SER A 61 6.26 49.58 -44.00
CA SER A 61 7.17 49.83 -42.86
C SER A 61 7.60 48.50 -42.25
N THR A 62 8.85 48.12 -42.49
CA THR A 62 9.55 47.04 -41.80
C THR A 62 9.70 47.42 -40.32
N PRO A 63 9.18 46.64 -39.37
CA PRO A 63 9.48 46.86 -37.95
C PRO A 63 10.96 46.53 -37.70
N PRO A 64 11.64 47.22 -36.79
CA PRO A 64 12.99 46.85 -36.39
C PRO A 64 12.93 45.49 -35.70
N GLN A 65 13.78 44.54 -36.18
CA GLN A 65 14.07 43.30 -35.48
C GLN A 65 14.63 43.65 -34.10
N ALA A 66 13.84 43.47 -33.08
CA ALA A 66 14.34 43.30 -31.73
C ALA A 66 15.21 42.04 -31.76
N LYS A 67 16.50 42.19 -31.47
CA LYS A 67 17.36 41.07 -31.12
C LYS A 67 16.69 40.40 -29.92
N ALA A 68 16.20 39.17 -30.10
CA ALA A 68 15.91 38.29 -28.99
C ALA A 68 17.24 38.05 -28.28
N ASP A 69 17.39 38.50 -27.05
CA ASP A 69 18.39 37.98 -26.14
C ASP A 69 18.02 36.51 -25.88
N GLU A 70 18.67 35.62 -26.63
CA GLU A 70 18.78 34.21 -26.27
C GLU A 70 19.63 34.19 -24.99
N ASP A 71 19.04 33.98 -23.85
CA ASP A 71 19.51 33.49 -22.54
C ASP A 71 18.83 34.27 -21.38
N SER A 72 17.53 34.10 -21.23
CA SER A 72 16.92 34.18 -19.90
C SER A 72 15.77 33.20 -19.87
N ALA A 73 16.04 32.02 -19.35
CA ALA A 73 14.99 31.18 -18.80
C ALA A 73 14.07 32.04 -17.90
N PRO A 74 12.76 31.83 -17.89
CA PRO A 74 11.88 32.55 -16.97
C PRO A 74 12.42 32.40 -15.55
N PRO A 75 12.39 33.46 -14.73
CA PRO A 75 12.93 33.38 -13.37
C PRO A 75 12.24 32.24 -12.66
N GLN A 76 13.03 31.23 -12.28
CA GLN A 76 12.53 30.08 -11.53
C GLN A 76 11.85 30.58 -10.28
N ALA A 77 10.64 30.09 -10.01
CA ALA A 77 9.94 30.39 -8.78
C ALA A 77 10.84 30.01 -7.60
N LYS A 78 10.92 30.87 -6.58
CA LYS A 78 11.82 30.68 -5.43
C LYS A 78 11.04 30.39 -4.20
N GLY A 79 11.63 29.54 -3.35
CA GLY A 79 11.13 29.16 -2.03
C GLY A 79 10.59 27.75 -2.01
N ARG A 80 11.19 26.91 -1.14
CA ARG A 80 10.67 25.62 -0.72
C ARG A 80 11.05 25.37 0.74
N TYR A 81 10.42 24.39 1.36
CA TYR A 81 10.81 23.94 2.68
C TYR A 81 12.05 23.07 2.60
N ARG A 82 12.95 23.27 3.56
CA ARG A 82 14.14 22.44 3.74
C ARG A 82 13.87 21.49 4.90
N GLU A 83 14.16 20.22 4.67
CA GLU A 83 14.09 19.16 5.67
C GLU A 83 15.37 19.10 6.51
N GLU A 84 15.22 18.97 7.81
CA GLU A 84 16.32 18.75 8.77
C GLU A 84 15.87 17.73 9.83
N GLY A 85 16.73 16.73 10.11
CA GLY A 85 16.49 15.78 11.20
C GLY A 85 16.55 16.44 12.58
N MET A 86 15.60 16.10 13.45
CA MET A 86 15.58 16.55 14.84
C MET A 86 16.31 15.56 15.74
N GLY A 87 17.14 16.07 16.66
CA GLY A 87 17.81 15.25 17.68
C GLY A 87 17.06 15.27 19.00
N PHE A 88 16.55 14.11 19.43
CA PHE A 88 15.93 13.96 20.74
C PHE A 88 16.92 13.49 21.79
N PRO A 89 16.77 13.92 23.08
CA PRO A 89 17.65 13.49 24.16
C PRO A 89 17.53 12.00 24.50
N VAL A 90 16.41 11.37 24.13
CA VAL A 90 16.13 9.93 24.30
C VAL A 90 15.44 9.38 23.07
N PRO A 91 15.61 8.08 22.74
CA PRO A 91 14.84 7.44 21.69
C PRO A 91 13.34 7.45 22.01
N ILE A 92 12.52 7.78 21.03
CA ILE A 92 11.06 7.78 21.11
C ILE A 92 10.55 6.50 20.43
N SER A 93 9.64 5.78 21.09
CA SER A 93 8.98 4.60 20.53
C SER A 93 7.48 4.80 20.31
N HIS A 94 6.88 5.82 20.95
CA HIS A 94 5.49 6.18 20.73
C HIS A 94 5.22 7.63 21.10
N ILE A 95 4.39 8.32 20.34
CA ILE A 95 3.90 9.67 20.63
C ILE A 95 2.43 9.58 21.01
N TYR A 96 2.09 10.17 22.15
CA TYR A 96 0.71 10.25 22.62
C TYR A 96 0.03 11.54 22.20
N ASP A 97 0.78 12.65 22.18
CA ASP A 97 0.26 13.97 21.79
C ASP A 97 1.39 14.98 21.56
N ILE A 98 1.15 15.90 20.63
CA ILE A 98 2.03 17.05 20.37
C ILE A 98 1.20 18.32 20.47
N SER A 99 1.75 19.31 21.15
CA SER A 99 1.13 20.62 21.27
C SER A 99 2.12 21.72 20.93
N CYS A 100 1.70 22.67 20.12
CA CYS A 100 2.46 23.90 19.86
C CYS A 100 1.72 25.14 20.38
N LYS A 101 2.39 25.90 21.21
CA LYS A 101 1.85 27.18 21.75
C LYS A 101 2.91 28.25 21.70
N GLU A 102 2.64 29.36 21.01
CA GLU A 102 3.56 30.51 20.91
C GLU A 102 5.00 30.13 20.50
N GLY A 103 5.14 29.13 19.57
CA GLY A 103 6.42 28.62 19.08
C GLY A 103 7.15 27.67 20.05
N ARG A 104 6.56 27.32 21.18
CA ARG A 104 7.01 26.24 22.07
C ARG A 104 6.29 24.97 21.71
N VAL A 105 7.04 23.90 21.59
CA VAL A 105 6.51 22.58 21.25
C VAL A 105 6.70 21.65 22.43
N GLY A 106 5.61 20.98 22.84
CA GLY A 106 5.62 19.93 23.84
C GLY A 106 5.25 18.59 23.21
N ILE A 107 5.95 17.50 23.56
CA ILE A 107 5.69 16.14 23.10
C ILE A 107 5.51 15.23 24.30
N LEU A 108 4.38 14.53 24.35
CA LEU A 108 4.16 13.42 25.28
C LEU A 108 4.53 12.11 24.60
N SER A 109 5.44 11.36 25.19
CA SER A 109 6.05 10.22 24.51
C SER A 109 6.34 9.05 25.44
N GLU A 110 6.54 7.90 24.85
CA GLU A 110 7.12 6.71 25.46
C GLU A 110 8.45 6.37 24.77
N GLY A 111 9.45 6.02 25.59
CA GLY A 111 10.75 5.56 25.11
C GLY A 111 10.91 4.04 25.24
N ILE A 112 11.75 3.59 26.19
CA ILE A 112 11.81 2.16 26.53
C ILE A 112 10.44 1.75 27.08
N PRO A 113 9.86 0.59 26.74
CA PRO A 113 8.51 0.21 27.14
C PRO A 113 8.23 0.46 28.61
N GLY A 114 7.21 1.29 28.89
CA GLY A 114 6.82 1.71 30.23
C GLY A 114 7.47 2.98 30.73
N THR A 115 8.33 3.65 29.97
CA THR A 115 8.94 4.94 30.34
C THR A 115 8.19 6.08 29.66
N PHE A 116 7.25 6.70 30.38
CA PHE A 116 6.50 7.86 29.94
C PHE A 116 7.31 9.13 30.24
N PHE A 117 7.43 10.06 29.29
CA PHE A 117 8.19 11.29 29.46
C PHE A 117 7.58 12.45 28.65
N TYR A 118 8.02 13.65 28.98
CA TYR A 118 7.67 14.88 28.31
C TYR A 118 8.94 15.56 27.77
N CYS A 119 8.94 15.89 26.48
CA CYS A 119 9.97 16.70 25.84
C CYS A 119 9.42 18.08 25.50
N GLU A 120 10.21 19.13 25.74
CA GLU A 120 9.86 20.51 25.42
C GLU A 120 10.96 21.13 24.53
N SER A 121 10.53 21.86 23.49
CA SER A 121 11.38 22.73 22.68
C SER A 121 10.88 24.17 22.81
N ALA A 122 11.81 25.10 23.09
CA ALA A 122 11.52 26.53 23.14
C ALA A 122 11.94 27.27 21.86
N ASP A 123 12.50 26.57 20.88
CA ASP A 123 13.10 27.09 19.64
C ASP A 123 12.56 26.38 18.38
N ALA A 124 11.26 26.10 18.40
CA ALA A 124 10.56 25.51 17.27
C ALA A 124 11.16 24.18 16.77
N GLY A 125 11.54 23.28 17.68
CA GLY A 125 12.03 21.95 17.39
C GLY A 125 13.54 21.84 17.13
N VAL A 126 14.31 22.92 17.24
CA VAL A 126 15.77 22.89 17.02
C VAL A 126 16.50 22.20 18.16
N SER A 127 16.09 22.44 19.40
CA SER A 127 16.65 21.77 20.58
C SER A 127 15.56 21.31 21.53
N TRP A 128 15.82 20.22 22.25
CA TRP A 128 14.85 19.55 23.10
C TRP A 128 15.37 19.37 24.53
N GLN A 129 14.49 19.55 25.49
CA GLN A 129 14.73 19.26 26.91
C GLN A 129 13.74 18.21 27.38
N GLN A 130 14.27 17.11 27.93
CA GLN A 130 13.44 16.06 28.51
C GLN A 130 13.13 16.39 29.98
N LYS A 131 11.88 16.14 30.35
CA LYS A 131 11.43 16.08 31.73
C LYS A 131 10.98 14.66 32.05
N GLU A 132 11.80 13.92 32.81
CA GLU A 132 11.44 12.57 33.21
C GLU A 132 10.21 12.57 34.12
N MET A 133 9.30 11.64 33.86
CA MET A 133 8.20 11.34 34.75
C MET A 133 8.65 10.30 35.78
N GLN A 134 8.41 10.60 37.05
CA GLN A 134 8.88 9.73 38.13
C GLN A 134 8.22 8.35 38.08
N PRO A 135 8.97 7.26 38.31
CA PRO A 135 8.38 5.94 38.48
C PRO A 135 7.30 5.94 39.56
N GLY A 136 6.14 5.37 39.31
CA GLY A 136 5.03 5.28 40.25
C GLY A 136 4.01 6.42 40.16
N LEU A 137 4.03 7.27 39.13
CA LEU A 137 2.96 8.22 38.83
C LEU A 137 1.61 7.51 38.60
N LEU A 138 1.62 6.34 37.94
CA LEU A 138 0.46 5.52 37.75
C LEU A 138 0.44 4.36 38.76
N PRO A 139 -0.73 3.76 39.07
CA PRO A 139 -0.81 2.57 39.91
C PRO A 139 -0.02 1.40 39.33
N GLU A 140 0.45 0.51 40.22
CA GLU A 140 1.20 -0.69 39.79
C GLU A 140 0.39 -1.55 38.83
N GLY A 141 1.00 -1.94 37.70
CA GLY A 141 0.34 -2.74 36.65
C GLY A 141 -0.46 -1.92 35.63
N TYR A 142 -0.53 -0.59 35.75
CA TYR A 142 -1.17 0.26 34.74
C TYR A 142 -0.16 0.83 33.75
N ARG A 143 -0.58 0.94 32.49
CA ARG A 143 0.17 1.65 31.42
C ARG A 143 -0.72 2.73 30.80
N VAL A 144 -0.07 3.73 30.21
CA VAL A 144 -0.76 4.76 29.42
C VAL A 144 -1.39 4.12 28.19
N VAL A 145 -2.67 4.40 27.98
CA VAL A 145 -3.43 3.98 26.78
C VAL A 145 -3.55 5.17 25.82
N SER A 146 -3.81 6.35 26.37
CA SER A 146 -3.83 7.62 25.63
C SER A 146 -3.53 8.75 26.59
N ALA A 147 -2.93 9.83 26.08
CA ALA A 147 -2.70 11.03 26.86
C ALA A 147 -2.81 12.26 25.94
N CYS A 148 -3.13 13.42 26.52
CA CYS A 148 -3.09 14.69 25.81
C CYS A 148 -2.61 15.84 26.70
N LEU A 149 -2.09 16.88 26.04
CA LEU A 149 -1.63 18.12 26.67
C LEU A 149 -2.80 19.09 26.83
N GLY A 150 -3.02 19.58 28.02
CA GLY A 150 -3.96 20.67 28.29
C GLY A 150 -3.36 22.04 28.02
N ALA A 151 -4.22 23.04 27.82
CA ALA A 151 -3.82 24.41 27.51
C ALA A 151 -2.97 25.09 28.59
N GLY A 152 -3.10 24.68 29.86
CA GLY A 152 -2.35 25.20 31.01
C GLY A 152 -1.05 24.43 31.30
N GLY A 153 -0.67 23.45 30.51
CA GLY A 153 0.49 22.58 30.71
C GLY A 153 0.22 21.35 31.58
N GLU A 154 -1.04 21.13 31.97
CA GLU A 154 -1.48 19.89 32.59
C GLU A 154 -1.54 18.75 31.54
N ILE A 155 -1.40 17.51 32.00
CA ILE A 155 -1.47 16.33 31.16
C ILE A 155 -2.66 15.47 31.60
N TYR A 156 -3.52 15.10 30.66
CA TYR A 156 -4.61 14.18 30.92
C TYR A 156 -4.24 12.79 30.39
N VAL A 157 -4.43 11.77 31.22
CA VAL A 157 -4.01 10.40 30.94
C VAL A 157 -5.18 9.44 31.12
N SER A 158 -5.42 8.62 30.12
CA SER A 158 -6.18 7.37 30.22
C SER A 158 -5.21 6.23 30.42
N ALA A 159 -5.33 5.47 31.49
CA ALA A 159 -4.45 4.36 31.82
C ALA A 159 -5.25 3.09 32.02
N GLY A 160 -4.76 1.97 31.50
CA GLY A 160 -5.37 0.65 31.61
C GLY A 160 -4.47 -0.31 32.38
N LYS A 161 -5.09 -1.23 33.12
CA LYS A 161 -4.38 -2.31 33.80
C LYS A 161 -3.99 -3.38 32.79
N MET A 162 -2.71 -3.75 32.78
CA MET A 162 -2.19 -4.76 31.85
C MET A 162 -2.58 -6.17 32.28
N SER A 163 -2.77 -7.06 31.29
CA SER A 163 -3.01 -8.48 31.52
C SER A 163 -1.79 -9.14 32.17
N GLU A 164 -2.03 -10.11 33.08
CA GLU A 164 -0.97 -10.96 33.62
C GLU A 164 -0.59 -12.11 32.64
N ASN A 165 -1.31 -12.25 31.51
CA ASN A 165 -1.04 -13.26 30.50
C ASN A 165 0.03 -12.75 29.51
N PRO A 166 1.19 -13.44 29.36
CA PRO A 166 2.28 -12.99 28.47
C PRO A 166 1.84 -12.83 27.00
N ILE A 167 0.84 -13.56 26.53
CA ILE A 167 0.30 -13.46 25.16
C ILE A 167 -0.55 -12.19 24.97
N GLU A 168 -1.07 -11.62 26.07
CA GLU A 168 -1.91 -10.42 26.09
C GLU A 168 -1.19 -9.21 26.71
N GLU A 169 0.13 -9.28 26.93
CA GLU A 169 0.93 -8.23 27.62
C GLU A 169 0.85 -6.85 26.99
N ARG A 170 0.39 -6.75 25.73
CA ARG A 170 0.24 -5.49 25.00
C ARG A 170 -1.15 -4.86 25.08
N ARG A 171 -2.13 -5.51 25.73
CA ARG A 171 -3.50 -5.01 25.85
C ARG A 171 -3.85 -4.71 27.31
N ALA A 172 -4.41 -3.53 27.54
CA ALA A 172 -5.06 -3.22 28.81
C ALA A 172 -6.37 -4.03 28.92
N VAL A 173 -6.60 -4.68 30.04
CA VAL A 173 -7.74 -5.58 30.22
C VAL A 173 -8.65 -5.09 31.37
N GLY A 174 -9.82 -4.53 31.00
CA GLY A 174 -10.98 -4.46 31.86
C GLY A 174 -10.99 -3.45 33.02
N GLU A 175 -9.88 -2.80 33.35
CA GLU A 175 -9.84 -1.77 34.39
C GLU A 175 -9.13 -0.52 33.85
N TYR A 176 -9.88 0.56 33.64
CA TYR A 176 -9.34 1.86 33.22
C TYR A 176 -9.46 2.89 34.32
N SER A 177 -8.48 3.78 34.40
CA SER A 177 -8.44 4.90 35.32
C SER A 177 -7.89 6.14 34.63
N TYR A 178 -8.41 7.28 35.04
CA TYR A 178 -8.06 8.56 34.43
C TYR A 178 -7.31 9.42 35.44
N PHE A 179 -6.31 10.15 34.94
CA PHE A 179 -5.44 10.97 35.77
C PHE A 179 -5.23 12.34 35.16
N LYS A 180 -5.06 13.35 36.04
CA LYS A 180 -4.49 14.63 35.70
C LYS A 180 -3.09 14.73 36.30
N LEU A 181 -2.08 15.04 35.47
CA LEU A 181 -0.72 15.27 35.91
C LEU A 181 -0.43 16.77 35.85
N GLU A 182 0.18 17.31 36.91
CA GLU A 182 0.58 18.71 37.00
C GLU A 182 2.06 18.77 37.31
N GLU A 183 2.78 19.68 36.64
CA GLU A 183 4.18 19.92 36.89
C GLU A 183 4.36 20.67 38.23
N THR A 184 5.32 20.21 39.04
CA THR A 184 5.68 20.80 40.35
C THR A 184 7.19 20.99 40.42
N GLU A 185 7.70 21.71 41.45
CA GLU A 185 9.17 21.85 41.66
C GLU A 185 9.91 20.53 41.82
N GLY A 186 9.21 19.41 42.12
CA GLY A 186 9.79 18.07 42.32
C GLY A 186 9.54 17.08 41.18
N GLY A 187 8.98 17.50 40.07
CA GLY A 187 8.55 16.65 38.96
C GLY A 187 7.04 16.70 38.76
N PHE A 188 6.43 15.63 38.23
CA PHE A 188 4.99 15.57 37.99
C PHE A 188 4.24 14.95 39.19
N LEU A 189 3.06 15.48 39.50
CA LEU A 189 2.13 14.94 40.48
C LEU A 189 0.87 14.44 39.76
N ALA A 190 0.56 13.14 39.88
CA ALA A 190 -0.67 12.59 39.37
C ALA A 190 -1.82 12.66 40.39
N SER A 191 -2.95 13.18 40.00
CA SER A 191 -4.22 13.16 40.74
C SER A 191 -5.29 12.38 39.97
N PRO A 192 -6.11 11.57 40.66
CA PRO A 192 -7.21 10.88 40.02
C PRO A 192 -8.20 11.85 39.39
N LEU A 193 -8.59 11.59 38.13
CA LEU A 193 -9.60 12.35 37.40
C LEU A 193 -10.88 11.51 37.32
N SER A 194 -12.00 12.03 37.80
CA SER A 194 -13.30 11.38 37.68
C SER A 194 -13.96 11.85 36.41
N LEU A 195 -14.32 10.88 35.53
CA LEU A 195 -15.06 11.13 34.29
C LEU A 195 -16.36 10.31 34.31
N GLU A 196 -17.46 10.91 33.87
CA GLU A 196 -18.75 10.25 33.76
C GLU A 196 -18.81 9.41 32.46
N THR A 197 -18.05 8.30 32.44
CA THR A 197 -18.06 7.34 31.33
C THR A 197 -19.31 6.45 31.38
N PRO A 198 -19.74 5.87 30.25
CA PRO A 198 -20.86 4.92 30.21
C PRO A 198 -20.63 3.71 31.12
N ALA A 199 -21.71 3.20 31.70
CA ALA A 199 -21.64 1.97 32.48
C ALA A 199 -21.45 0.75 31.55
N VAL A 200 -20.51 -0.13 31.92
CA VAL A 200 -20.26 -1.37 31.19
C VAL A 200 -21.14 -2.48 31.74
N GLU A 201 -21.92 -3.11 30.89
CA GLU A 201 -22.85 -4.22 31.24
C GLU A 201 -22.08 -5.53 31.38
N GLU A 202 -22.64 -6.48 32.15
CA GLU A 202 -22.04 -7.81 32.37
C GLU A 202 -21.83 -8.54 31.00
N GLY A 203 -20.59 -8.94 30.73
CA GLY A 203 -20.21 -9.66 29.52
C GLY A 203 -19.65 -8.79 28.37
N TYR A 204 -19.57 -7.47 28.57
CA TYR A 204 -18.79 -6.59 27.69
C TYR A 204 -17.39 -6.35 28.27
N GLU A 205 -16.42 -6.24 27.38
CA GLU A 205 -15.08 -5.75 27.66
C GLU A 205 -15.03 -4.24 27.36
N GLU A 206 -14.55 -3.45 28.30
CA GLU A 206 -14.32 -2.01 28.13
C GLU A 206 -12.93 -1.78 27.51
N TYR A 207 -12.81 -0.79 26.61
CA TYR A 207 -11.52 -0.35 26.05
C TYR A 207 -11.10 1.04 26.54
N GLY A 208 -11.80 1.64 27.49
CA GLY A 208 -11.50 2.94 28.07
C GLY A 208 -11.61 4.10 27.08
N LEU A 209 -11.00 5.23 27.44
CA LEU A 209 -10.90 6.38 26.57
C LEU A 209 -9.58 6.36 25.81
N ARG A 210 -9.67 6.51 24.48
CA ARG A 210 -8.52 6.64 23.56
C ARG A 210 -8.65 7.91 22.72
N SER A 211 -7.58 8.28 22.00
CA SER A 211 -7.52 9.50 21.18
C SER A 211 -7.99 10.73 21.95
N LEU A 212 -7.34 11.01 23.08
CA LEU A 212 -7.71 12.15 23.94
C LEU A 212 -7.34 13.46 23.26
N ALA A 213 -8.19 14.50 23.44
CA ALA A 213 -7.90 15.88 23.09
C ALA A 213 -8.46 16.83 24.15
N ALA A 214 -7.77 17.93 24.44
CA ALA A 214 -8.19 18.90 25.47
C ALA A 214 -8.31 20.30 24.86
N SER A 215 -9.40 21.00 25.18
CA SER A 215 -9.62 22.37 24.73
C SER A 215 -9.17 23.42 25.77
N GLU A 216 -8.99 24.66 25.33
CA GLU A 216 -8.61 25.78 26.18
C GLU A 216 -9.70 26.16 27.23
N ASP A 217 -10.95 25.85 26.97
CA ASP A 217 -12.09 26.11 27.86
C ASP A 217 -12.39 24.96 28.84
N GLY A 218 -11.43 24.04 29.05
CA GLY A 218 -11.53 23.00 30.07
C GLY A 218 -12.42 21.81 29.71
N LYS A 219 -12.55 21.51 28.42
CA LYS A 219 -13.21 20.28 27.93
C LYS A 219 -12.17 19.21 27.59
N LEU A 220 -12.51 17.97 27.86
CA LEU A 220 -11.74 16.78 27.46
C LEU A 220 -12.60 15.93 26.54
N TYR A 221 -12.05 15.61 25.37
CA TYR A 221 -12.68 14.75 24.37
C TYR A 221 -11.99 13.40 24.32
N GLY A 222 -12.73 12.34 23.96
CA GLY A 222 -12.13 11.02 23.78
C GLY A 222 -13.12 10.04 23.17
N ILE A 223 -12.57 9.01 22.56
CA ILE A 223 -13.34 7.88 22.02
C ILE A 223 -13.44 6.82 23.11
N TRP A 224 -14.66 6.48 23.50
CA TRP A 224 -14.94 5.38 24.40
C TRP A 224 -15.52 4.21 23.61
N SER A 225 -15.15 2.97 23.95
CA SER A 225 -15.67 1.80 23.30
C SER A 225 -15.78 0.59 24.24
N LYS A 226 -16.73 -0.31 23.94
CA LYS A 226 -16.87 -1.62 24.57
C LYS A 226 -17.16 -2.70 23.52
N ARG A 227 -16.80 -3.96 23.81
CA ARG A 227 -16.97 -5.09 22.89
C ARG A 227 -17.52 -6.32 23.61
N ARG A 228 -18.36 -7.09 22.91
CA ARG A 228 -18.81 -8.43 23.31
C ARG A 228 -18.84 -9.37 22.10
N GLY A 229 -17.84 -10.24 22.00
CA GLY A 229 -17.67 -11.08 20.80
C GLY A 229 -17.44 -10.23 19.54
N GLU A 230 -18.34 -10.32 18.58
CA GLU A 230 -18.30 -9.51 17.35
C GLU A 230 -19.03 -8.16 17.47
N GLU A 231 -19.83 -7.95 18.54
CA GLU A 231 -20.53 -6.69 18.77
C GLU A 231 -19.60 -5.66 19.42
N SER A 232 -19.43 -4.50 18.79
CA SER A 232 -18.66 -3.37 19.32
C SER A 232 -19.51 -2.11 19.32
N GLU A 233 -19.47 -1.36 20.43
CA GLU A 233 -20.12 -0.06 20.55
C GLU A 233 -19.06 1.02 20.73
N TYR A 234 -19.20 2.11 20.00
CA TYR A 234 -18.28 3.24 19.99
C TYR A 234 -19.03 4.54 20.20
N GLY A 235 -18.36 5.52 20.83
CA GLY A 235 -18.89 6.84 20.95
C GLY A 235 -17.83 7.87 21.27
N VAL A 236 -18.04 9.10 20.79
CA VAL A 236 -17.24 10.26 21.16
C VAL A 236 -17.89 10.98 22.31
N TYR A 237 -17.11 11.33 23.32
CA TYR A 237 -17.55 11.99 24.55
C TYR A 237 -16.80 13.31 24.75
N CYS A 238 -17.53 14.32 25.18
CA CYS A 238 -17.01 15.57 25.71
C CYS A 238 -17.28 15.64 27.19
N PHE A 239 -16.25 15.76 28.01
CA PHE A 239 -16.33 15.90 29.45
C PHE A 239 -16.03 17.34 29.87
N ASP A 240 -16.87 17.92 30.72
CA ASP A 240 -16.65 19.22 31.33
C ASP A 240 -15.85 19.05 32.64
N LEU A 241 -14.57 19.42 32.59
CA LEU A 241 -13.66 19.24 33.72
C LEU A 241 -13.98 20.21 34.87
N ASP A 242 -14.48 21.41 34.57
CA ASP A 242 -14.92 22.39 35.56
C ASP A 242 -16.20 21.94 36.28
N ALA A 243 -17.05 21.19 35.61
CA ALA A 243 -18.22 20.55 36.18
C ALA A 243 -17.91 19.22 36.90
N GLY A 244 -16.65 18.88 37.11
CA GLY A 244 -16.19 17.66 37.78
C GLY A 244 -16.22 16.42 36.86
N GLY A 245 -15.94 16.59 35.58
CA GLY A 245 -15.82 15.49 34.59
C GLY A 245 -17.16 14.92 34.15
N LYS A 246 -18.24 15.70 34.22
CA LYS A 246 -19.54 15.29 33.68
C LYS A 246 -19.53 15.32 32.17
N ALA A 247 -20.21 14.36 31.55
CA ALA A 247 -20.44 14.37 30.10
C ALA A 247 -21.28 15.59 29.71
N ALA A 248 -20.69 16.51 28.95
CA ALA A 248 -21.37 17.67 28.40
C ALA A 248 -22.22 17.27 27.19
N TRP A 249 -21.69 16.44 26.35
CA TRP A 249 -22.38 15.77 25.24
C TRP A 249 -21.70 14.46 24.86
N SER A 250 -22.42 13.60 24.14
CA SER A 250 -21.87 12.39 23.54
C SER A 250 -22.54 12.10 22.20
N LYS A 251 -21.83 11.41 21.31
CA LYS A 251 -22.33 10.97 20.01
C LYS A 251 -21.94 9.49 19.80
N GLU A 252 -22.96 8.64 19.66
CA GLU A 252 -22.75 7.24 19.30
C GLU A 252 -22.42 7.18 17.79
N THR A 253 -21.19 6.80 17.47
CA THR A 253 -20.72 6.64 16.10
C THR A 253 -19.44 5.80 16.10
N ARG A 254 -19.21 5.08 15.00
CA ARG A 254 -17.97 4.33 14.80
C ARG A 254 -16.89 5.30 14.33
N VAL A 255 -15.90 5.54 15.17
CA VAL A 255 -14.83 6.52 14.93
C VAL A 255 -13.48 5.84 15.15
N ALA A 256 -12.57 6.01 14.21
CA ALA A 256 -11.20 5.56 14.35
C ALA A 256 -10.39 6.52 15.22
N ASN A 257 -10.50 7.82 14.94
CA ASN A 257 -9.71 8.85 15.61
C ASN A 257 -10.43 10.19 15.70
N ILE A 258 -9.93 11.09 16.57
CA ILE A 258 -10.41 12.48 16.69
C ILE A 258 -9.23 13.46 16.68
N ALA A 259 -9.46 14.67 16.13
CA ALA A 259 -8.53 15.79 16.22
C ALA A 259 -9.28 17.08 16.57
N LEU A 260 -8.73 17.86 17.48
CA LEU A 260 -9.29 19.16 17.86
C LEU A 260 -8.47 20.28 17.19
N ALA A 261 -9.10 21.04 16.30
CA ALA A 261 -8.48 22.18 15.65
C ALA A 261 -9.34 23.43 15.84
N GLY A 262 -8.89 24.34 16.67
CA GLY A 262 -9.65 25.52 17.09
C GLY A 262 -10.93 25.16 17.85
N GLU A 263 -12.09 25.58 17.35
CA GLU A 263 -13.40 25.30 17.95
C GLU A 263 -14.13 24.10 17.30
N THR A 264 -13.46 23.39 16.37
CA THR A 264 -14.04 22.25 15.66
C THR A 264 -13.35 20.95 16.09
N LEU A 265 -14.15 19.96 16.49
CA LEU A 265 -13.71 18.57 16.70
C LEU A 265 -13.96 17.77 15.42
N TYR A 266 -12.90 17.26 14.83
CA TYR A 266 -12.94 16.42 13.64
C TYR A 266 -13.01 14.95 14.03
N LEU A 267 -13.84 14.18 13.34
CA LEU A 267 -14.04 12.75 13.54
C LEU A 267 -13.74 11.98 12.26
N ASP A 268 -12.91 10.97 12.35
CA ASP A 268 -12.68 9.99 11.28
C ASP A 268 -13.68 8.83 11.41
N GLU A 269 -14.69 8.80 10.53
CA GLU A 269 -15.78 7.78 10.54
C GLU A 269 -15.52 6.58 9.61
N HIS A 270 -14.30 6.35 9.12
CA HIS A 270 -13.90 5.22 8.26
C HIS A 270 -14.51 5.15 6.85
N GLU A 271 -15.31 6.11 6.44
CA GLU A 271 -16.01 6.09 5.13
C GLU A 271 -15.40 7.08 4.11
N GLY A 272 -14.12 7.44 4.28
CA GLY A 272 -13.49 8.46 3.41
C GLY A 272 -14.04 9.87 3.61
N MET A 273 -14.77 10.09 4.71
CA MET A 273 -15.35 11.37 5.09
C MET A 273 -14.94 11.71 6.53
N VAL A 274 -14.49 12.94 6.73
CA VAL A 274 -14.24 13.50 8.05
C VAL A 274 -15.40 14.43 8.43
N GLN A 275 -16.01 14.18 9.59
CA GLN A 275 -17.03 15.08 10.14
C GLN A 275 -16.40 16.14 11.04
N GLY A 276 -16.70 17.41 10.81
CA GLY A 276 -16.42 18.49 11.75
C GLY A 276 -17.64 18.76 12.64
N LEU A 277 -17.44 18.71 13.97
CA LEU A 277 -18.45 19.06 14.97
C LEU A 277 -18.05 20.36 15.68
N GLU A 278 -19.01 21.20 16.01
CA GLU A 278 -18.80 22.26 16.98
C GLU A 278 -18.36 21.63 18.31
N ALA A 279 -17.15 21.91 18.75
CA ALA A 279 -16.55 21.24 19.91
C ALA A 279 -17.36 21.44 21.20
N SER A 280 -18.00 22.62 21.35
CA SER A 280 -18.78 22.95 22.54
C SER A 280 -20.11 22.19 22.65
N SER A 281 -20.78 21.89 21.54
CA SER A 281 -22.13 21.33 21.49
C SER A 281 -22.21 19.90 20.92
N GLY A 282 -21.20 19.46 20.15
CA GLY A 282 -21.25 18.21 19.40
C GLY A 282 -22.18 18.25 18.16
N GLU A 283 -22.70 19.43 17.80
CA GLU A 283 -23.52 19.59 16.61
C GLU A 283 -22.64 19.55 15.35
N LYS A 284 -23.14 18.86 14.30
CA LYS A 284 -22.42 18.73 13.02
C LYS A 284 -22.36 20.08 12.30
N GLU A 285 -21.16 20.53 11.98
CA GLU A 285 -20.92 21.77 11.23
C GLU A 285 -20.63 21.53 9.75
N LYS A 286 -19.81 20.49 9.46
CA LYS A 286 -19.30 20.24 8.11
C LYS A 286 -18.98 18.76 7.86
N GLU A 287 -18.87 18.41 6.60
CA GLU A 287 -18.31 17.16 6.09
C GLU A 287 -17.18 17.49 5.12
N ILE A 288 -16.07 16.76 5.22
CA ILE A 288 -14.88 16.97 4.41
C ILE A 288 -14.51 15.62 3.77
N PRO A 289 -14.48 15.53 2.42
CA PRO A 289 -13.94 14.36 1.75
C PRO A 289 -12.43 14.31 1.99
N MET A 290 -11.98 13.37 2.82
CA MET A 290 -10.59 13.21 3.23
C MET A 290 -10.33 11.73 3.50
N ARG A 291 -9.18 11.22 3.09
CA ARG A 291 -8.79 9.84 3.39
C ARG A 291 -8.48 9.71 4.88
N SER A 292 -8.86 8.55 5.47
CA SER A 292 -8.59 8.26 6.88
C SER A 292 -7.11 8.41 7.25
N ALA A 293 -6.20 8.02 6.35
CA ALA A 293 -4.75 8.17 6.56
C ALA A 293 -4.28 9.64 6.69
N ASP A 294 -5.02 10.60 6.15
CA ASP A 294 -4.66 12.03 6.21
C ASP A 294 -5.13 12.69 7.52
N PHE A 295 -6.03 12.04 8.24
CA PHE A 295 -6.69 12.60 9.40
C PHE A 295 -5.79 12.71 10.65
N PHE A 296 -4.93 11.74 10.88
CA PHE A 296 -4.04 11.70 12.04
C PHE A 296 -3.07 12.89 12.11
N CYS A 297 -2.80 13.49 10.97
CA CYS A 297 -1.79 14.52 10.78
C CYS A 297 -2.42 15.89 10.55
N MET A 298 -3.47 16.22 11.30
CA MET A 298 -4.18 17.49 11.20
C MET A 298 -3.85 18.39 12.37
N ASP A 299 -3.53 19.67 12.08
CA ASP A 299 -3.30 20.71 13.07
C ASP A 299 -3.86 22.05 12.60
N SER A 300 -3.95 23.05 13.48
CA SER A 300 -4.44 24.38 13.15
C SER A 300 -3.60 25.50 13.74
N LEU A 301 -3.33 26.51 12.93
CA LEU A 301 -2.68 27.73 13.39
C LEU A 301 -3.73 28.79 13.75
N ALA A 302 -3.75 29.21 15.01
CA ALA A 302 -4.68 30.24 15.54
C ALA A 302 -6.16 29.94 15.24
N GLY A 303 -6.54 28.68 15.04
CA GLY A 303 -7.91 28.24 14.80
C GLY A 303 -8.55 28.69 13.47
N GLN A 304 -7.76 29.21 12.52
CA GLN A 304 -8.29 29.76 11.26
C GLN A 304 -7.83 29.01 10.02
N LYS A 305 -6.61 28.50 10.00
CA LYS A 305 -6.05 27.75 8.87
C LYS A 305 -5.73 26.33 9.34
N LEU A 306 -6.21 25.37 8.59
CA LEU A 306 -5.94 23.95 8.81
C LEU A 306 -4.70 23.54 8.04
N PHE A 307 -3.94 22.63 8.62
CA PHE A 307 -2.83 21.98 7.97
C PHE A 307 -2.98 20.47 8.16
N TYR A 308 -2.61 19.71 7.15
CA TYR A 308 -2.53 18.26 7.26
C TYR A 308 -1.35 17.72 6.44
N CYS A 309 -0.92 16.51 6.78
CA CYS A 309 0.23 15.85 6.19
C CYS A 309 -0.13 14.41 5.82
N ASN A 310 0.33 13.97 4.67
CA ASN A 310 0.29 12.58 4.21
C ASN A 310 1.53 12.27 3.38
N GLY A 311 1.67 11.03 2.87
CA GLY A 311 2.82 10.62 2.06
C GLY A 311 3.04 11.45 0.77
N THR A 312 2.06 12.23 0.33
CA THR A 312 2.18 13.08 -0.87
C THR A 312 2.60 14.50 -0.55
N GLY A 313 2.48 14.96 0.72
CA GLY A 313 2.94 16.28 1.09
C GLY A 313 2.32 16.86 2.36
N ILE A 314 2.70 18.11 2.65
CA ILE A 314 2.05 18.95 3.66
C ILE A 314 1.16 19.96 2.95
N TYR A 315 -0.08 20.04 3.36
CA TYR A 315 -1.12 20.87 2.78
C TYR A 315 -1.61 21.93 3.76
N GLY A 316 -1.84 23.12 3.24
CA GLY A 316 -2.59 24.17 3.94
C GLY A 316 -3.98 24.29 3.35
N ALA A 317 -5.01 24.45 4.20
CA ALA A 317 -6.40 24.55 3.78
C ALA A 317 -7.15 25.64 4.52
N ASP A 318 -8.16 26.22 3.86
CA ASP A 318 -9.14 27.06 4.55
C ASP A 318 -9.99 26.19 5.49
N GLY A 319 -10.57 26.80 6.53
CA GLY A 319 -11.32 26.06 7.55
C GLY A 319 -12.52 25.26 7.05
N ASP A 320 -12.99 25.50 5.83
CA ASP A 320 -14.03 24.70 5.14
C ASP A 320 -13.46 23.70 4.13
N MET A 321 -12.13 23.61 3.98
CA MET A 321 -11.40 22.77 3.03
C MET A 321 -11.77 23.00 1.55
N ALA A 322 -12.41 24.14 1.25
CA ALA A 322 -12.82 24.47 -0.12
C ALA A 322 -11.63 24.71 -1.05
N TYR A 323 -10.51 25.09 -0.49
CA TYR A 323 -9.23 25.27 -1.18
C TYR A 323 -8.10 24.67 -0.37
N THR A 324 -7.29 23.83 -1.00
CA THR A 324 -6.09 23.24 -0.43
C THR A 324 -4.87 23.64 -1.27
N GLU A 325 -3.78 23.99 -0.60
CA GLU A 325 -2.50 24.37 -1.20
C GLU A 325 -1.42 23.38 -0.76
N LEU A 326 -0.70 22.77 -1.71
CA LEU A 326 0.48 21.96 -1.42
C LEU A 326 1.62 22.90 -1.01
N LEU A 327 2.06 22.77 0.25
CA LEU A 327 3.14 23.59 0.83
C LEU A 327 4.50 22.89 0.75
N VAL A 328 4.54 21.62 1.11
CA VAL A 328 5.72 20.77 1.02
C VAL A 328 5.42 19.63 0.06
N ASP A 329 6.20 19.51 -0.98
CA ASP A 329 6.08 18.43 -1.96
C ASP A 329 6.70 17.14 -1.37
N GLY A 330 5.89 16.09 -1.19
CA GLY A 330 6.32 14.81 -0.62
C GLY A 330 7.41 14.14 -1.44
N ALA A 331 7.41 14.30 -2.76
CA ALA A 331 8.45 13.75 -3.62
C ALA A 331 9.85 14.33 -3.32
N LEU A 332 9.94 15.46 -2.63
CA LEU A 332 11.19 16.09 -2.19
C LEU A 332 11.46 15.89 -0.68
N SER A 333 10.82 14.93 -0.06
CA SER A 333 10.78 14.77 1.40
C SER A 333 10.85 13.31 1.82
N SER A 334 11.53 13.02 2.94
CA SER A 334 11.67 11.67 3.49
C SER A 334 10.34 11.03 3.89
N PHE A 335 9.31 11.80 4.22
CA PHE A 335 8.01 11.22 4.61
C PHE A 335 7.18 10.65 3.44
N SER A 336 7.63 10.80 2.21
CA SER A 336 7.07 10.05 1.07
C SER A 336 7.68 8.64 0.91
N ASP A 337 8.73 8.33 1.66
CA ASP A 337 9.34 7.01 1.69
C ASP A 337 8.42 6.03 2.43
N ILE A 338 8.01 4.98 1.75
CA ILE A 338 7.07 3.95 2.27
C ILE A 338 7.62 3.10 3.42
N SER A 339 8.93 3.14 3.67
CA SER A 339 9.52 2.48 4.84
C SER A 339 9.18 3.17 6.15
N TYR A 340 8.59 4.35 6.08
CA TYR A 340 8.14 5.11 7.24
C TYR A 340 6.62 5.23 7.28
N SER A 341 6.05 5.14 8.48
CA SER A 341 4.68 5.54 8.75
C SER A 341 4.65 6.90 9.45
N ILE A 342 3.79 7.81 8.98
CA ILE A 342 3.62 9.11 9.62
C ILE A 342 2.85 8.90 10.93
N GLN A 343 3.47 9.24 12.05
CA GLN A 343 2.88 9.07 13.39
C GLN A 343 2.17 10.32 13.87
N ASP A 344 2.76 11.49 13.60
CA ASP A 344 2.16 12.74 14.05
C ASP A 344 2.75 13.94 13.29
N PHE A 345 2.09 15.10 13.43
CA PHE A 345 2.40 16.33 12.71
C PHE A 345 2.07 17.54 13.58
N CYS A 346 2.90 18.57 13.49
CA CYS A 346 2.68 19.82 14.22
C CYS A 346 3.00 21.03 13.35
N CYS A 347 2.08 21.98 13.29
CA CYS A 347 2.28 23.27 12.66
C CYS A 347 2.79 24.29 13.70
N VAL A 348 4.09 24.58 13.70
CA VAL A 348 4.68 25.59 14.58
C VAL A 348 4.38 27.01 14.08
N SER A 349 4.45 27.20 12.78
CA SER A 349 4.08 28.41 12.04
C SER A 349 3.90 28.09 10.57
N GLU A 350 3.35 29.01 9.77
CA GLU A 350 3.30 28.85 8.30
C GLU A 350 4.67 28.64 7.63
N GLN A 351 5.77 28.80 8.35
CA GLN A 351 7.13 28.63 7.84
C GLN A 351 7.86 27.42 8.45
N VAL A 352 7.28 26.79 9.48
CA VAL A 352 7.92 25.67 10.19
C VAL A 352 6.90 24.60 10.53
N PHE A 353 7.15 23.40 10.03
CA PHE A 353 6.38 22.19 10.34
C PHE A 353 7.29 21.14 10.98
N LEU A 354 6.71 20.30 11.84
CA LEU A 354 7.38 19.13 12.41
C LEU A 354 6.58 17.89 12.00
N VAL A 355 7.28 16.89 11.50
CA VAL A 355 6.71 15.59 11.10
C VAL A 355 7.44 14.50 11.87
N PHE A 356 6.72 13.51 12.35
CA PHE A 356 7.25 12.39 13.12
C PHE A 356 6.96 11.09 12.38
N LEU A 357 8.03 10.36 12.09
CA LEU A 357 8.01 9.14 11.29
C LEU A 357 8.43 7.95 12.17
N GLU A 358 7.75 6.83 12.02
CA GLU A 358 8.12 5.55 12.61
C GLU A 358 8.70 4.64 11.52
N ASP A 359 9.85 4.05 11.80
CA ASP A 359 10.48 3.05 10.93
C ASP A 359 9.95 1.63 11.21
N GLY A 360 10.37 0.67 10.39
CA GLY A 360 9.97 -0.74 10.51
C GLY A 360 10.39 -1.43 11.82
N GLU A 361 11.29 -0.81 12.61
CA GLU A 361 11.70 -1.27 13.94
C GLU A 361 10.87 -0.63 15.08
N GLY A 362 9.92 0.25 14.75
CA GLY A 362 9.08 0.95 15.72
C GLY A 362 9.80 2.12 16.41
N LYS A 363 10.84 2.66 15.77
CA LYS A 363 11.59 3.81 16.26
C LYS A 363 11.11 5.08 15.58
N ILE A 364 10.84 6.11 16.37
CA ILE A 364 10.39 7.39 15.86
C ILE A 364 11.55 8.35 15.65
N GLN A 365 11.62 8.91 14.45
CA GLN A 365 12.44 10.04 14.09
C GLN A 365 11.58 11.29 13.88
N GLY A 366 12.10 12.45 14.21
CA GLY A 366 11.45 13.72 13.94
C GLY A 366 12.16 14.48 12.83
N LEU A 367 11.37 15.06 11.94
CA LEU A 367 11.81 15.92 10.85
C LEU A 367 11.25 17.32 11.03
N ARG A 368 12.08 18.33 10.79
CA ARG A 368 11.73 19.74 10.84
C ARG A 368 11.81 20.33 9.44
N TYR A 369 10.72 20.89 8.97
CA TYR A 369 10.61 21.58 7.69
C TYR A 369 10.61 23.08 7.91
N GLU A 370 11.59 23.79 7.33
CA GLU A 370 11.68 25.25 7.41
C GLU A 370 11.72 25.86 6.01
N TYR A 371 10.84 26.85 5.79
CA TYR A 371 10.76 27.55 4.50
C TYR A 371 12.03 28.35 4.21
N ASP A 372 12.71 28.04 3.11
CA ASP A 372 13.87 28.80 2.60
C ASP A 372 13.51 29.50 1.27
N PRO A 373 13.36 30.85 1.28
CA PRO A 373 13.03 31.61 0.07
C PRO A 373 14.14 31.64 -0.97
N LYS A 374 15.34 31.10 -0.68
CA LYS A 374 16.48 31.09 -1.60
C LYS A 374 16.55 29.81 -2.43
N LEU A 375 15.94 28.73 -1.96
CA LEU A 375 15.89 27.48 -2.67
C LEU A 375 14.95 27.59 -3.87
N PRO A 376 15.24 26.94 -5.01
CA PRO A 376 14.26 26.81 -6.08
C PRO A 376 13.08 25.96 -5.61
N THR A 377 11.89 26.23 -6.12
CA THR A 377 10.68 25.46 -5.80
C THR A 377 10.85 23.99 -6.15
N ARG A 378 11.53 23.69 -7.27
CA ARG A 378 11.92 22.34 -7.69
C ARG A 378 13.35 22.35 -8.21
N PRO A 379 14.08 21.25 -8.15
CA PRO A 379 15.33 21.05 -8.88
C PRO A 379 15.19 21.34 -10.38
N GLU A 380 16.30 21.65 -11.05
CA GLU A 380 16.26 21.94 -12.50
C GLU A 380 16.19 20.68 -13.36
N GLN A 381 16.73 19.57 -12.86
CA GLN A 381 16.64 18.27 -13.51
C GLN A 381 15.41 17.54 -13.03
N GLU A 382 14.66 16.93 -13.95
CA GLU A 382 13.49 16.11 -13.64
C GLU A 382 13.70 14.73 -14.28
N LEU A 383 13.40 13.67 -13.52
CA LEU A 383 13.34 12.29 -13.98
C LEU A 383 11.92 11.77 -13.77
N VAL A 384 11.30 11.32 -14.84
CA VAL A 384 9.94 10.75 -14.79
C VAL A 384 10.03 9.23 -14.85
N VAL A 385 9.58 8.57 -13.77
CA VAL A 385 9.41 7.12 -13.68
C VAL A 385 7.92 6.81 -13.82
N TYR A 386 7.57 5.88 -14.71
CA TYR A 386 6.19 5.55 -15.04
C TYR A 386 5.89 4.08 -14.84
N SER A 387 4.70 3.77 -14.33
CA SER A 387 4.14 2.41 -14.29
C SER A 387 2.66 2.42 -14.65
N LEU A 388 2.12 1.27 -15.05
CA LEU A 388 0.67 1.11 -15.21
C LEU A 388 -0.03 1.14 -13.84
N ASP A 389 0.49 0.38 -12.89
CA ASP A 389 -0.02 0.27 -11.53
C ASP A 389 0.97 0.82 -10.49
N SER A 390 0.44 1.19 -9.33
CA SER A 390 1.26 1.59 -8.19
C SER A 390 2.05 0.40 -7.64
N ASN A 391 3.37 0.55 -7.53
CA ASN A 391 4.27 -0.48 -7.00
C ASN A 391 5.10 0.08 -5.85
N ASP A 392 5.10 -0.61 -4.71
CA ASP A 392 5.73 -0.11 -3.48
C ASP A 392 7.27 -0.20 -3.55
N ILE A 393 7.82 -1.22 -4.21
CA ILE A 393 9.28 -1.30 -4.45
C ILE A 393 9.73 -0.09 -5.28
N VAL A 394 8.96 0.28 -6.31
CA VAL A 394 9.26 1.45 -7.15
C VAL A 394 9.17 2.75 -6.36
N LYS A 395 8.16 2.91 -5.47
CA LYS A 395 8.07 4.07 -4.58
C LYS A 395 9.30 4.21 -3.69
N LYS A 396 9.76 3.09 -3.12
CA LYS A 396 10.97 3.06 -2.30
C LYS A 396 12.21 3.47 -3.10
N LEU A 397 12.42 2.87 -4.28
CA LEU A 397 13.51 3.22 -5.20
C LEU A 397 13.51 4.70 -5.58
N VAL A 398 12.34 5.27 -5.87
CA VAL A 398 12.18 6.69 -6.19
C VAL A 398 12.56 7.57 -4.99
N ALA A 399 12.11 7.22 -3.79
CA ALA A 399 12.43 7.97 -2.57
C ALA A 399 13.95 7.92 -2.26
N ASP A 400 14.58 6.76 -2.33
CA ASP A 400 16.00 6.58 -2.05
C ASP A 400 16.90 7.27 -3.10
N PHE A 401 16.51 7.17 -4.38
CA PHE A 401 17.22 7.89 -5.44
C PHE A 401 17.08 9.40 -5.26
N GLN A 402 15.88 9.90 -4.95
CA GLN A 402 15.64 11.32 -4.65
C GLN A 402 16.48 11.80 -3.46
N ALA A 403 16.58 11.01 -2.39
CA ALA A 403 17.38 11.35 -1.21
C ALA A 403 18.88 11.43 -1.53
N SER A 404 19.39 10.56 -2.41
CA SER A 404 20.80 10.56 -2.85
C SER A 404 21.11 11.62 -3.93
N HIS A 405 20.08 12.16 -4.63
CA HIS A 405 20.19 13.12 -5.72
C HIS A 405 19.35 14.39 -5.47
N PRO A 406 19.72 15.24 -4.51
CA PRO A 406 18.91 16.39 -4.09
C PRO A 406 18.77 17.50 -5.14
N ASP A 407 19.54 17.44 -6.24
CA ASP A 407 19.52 18.31 -7.42
C ASP A 407 18.63 17.78 -8.56
N VAL A 408 18.04 16.60 -8.40
CA VAL A 408 17.07 15.98 -9.31
C VAL A 408 15.70 16.02 -8.67
N TYR A 409 14.65 16.24 -9.43
CA TYR A 409 13.25 15.99 -9.03
C TYR A 409 12.79 14.68 -9.66
N VAL A 410 12.56 13.66 -8.85
CA VAL A 410 12.06 12.37 -9.34
C VAL A 410 10.55 12.35 -9.23
N LYS A 411 9.88 12.23 -10.36
CA LYS A 411 8.41 12.16 -10.44
C LYS A 411 7.98 10.74 -10.74
N TYR A 412 7.19 10.13 -9.86
CA TYR A 412 6.58 8.84 -10.11
C TYR A 412 5.15 9.04 -10.65
N GLU A 413 4.91 8.58 -11.87
CA GLU A 413 3.62 8.63 -12.55
C GLU A 413 3.00 7.23 -12.64
N VAL A 414 1.77 7.11 -12.17
CA VAL A 414 0.99 5.86 -12.23
C VAL A 414 -0.22 6.11 -13.11
N ALA A 415 -0.39 5.30 -14.16
CA ALA A 415 -1.44 5.50 -15.15
C ALA A 415 -2.84 5.31 -14.59
N ARG A 416 -3.03 4.31 -13.73
CA ARG A 416 -4.34 3.92 -13.19
C ARG A 416 -4.64 4.55 -11.83
N GLN A 417 -4.35 5.84 -11.65
CA GLN A 417 -4.79 6.57 -10.45
C GLN A 417 -6.28 6.91 -10.47
N GLU A 418 -6.89 7.00 -11.66
CA GLU A 418 -8.31 7.33 -11.82
C GLU A 418 -9.13 6.06 -12.10
N GLU A 419 -10.32 5.96 -11.50
CA GLU A 419 -11.22 4.83 -11.70
C GLU A 419 -11.67 4.70 -13.18
N GLY A 420 -11.50 3.49 -13.74
CA GLY A 420 -12.09 3.09 -15.02
C GLY A 420 -11.24 3.31 -16.28
N MET A 421 -9.93 3.57 -16.15
CA MET A 421 -9.01 3.50 -17.27
C MET A 421 -8.65 2.01 -17.54
N GLU A 422 -8.92 1.53 -18.76
CA GLU A 422 -8.52 0.19 -19.20
C GLU A 422 -7.03 0.19 -19.60
N ASP A 423 -6.34 -0.94 -19.42
CA ASP A 423 -4.90 -1.07 -19.69
C ASP A 423 -4.54 -0.72 -21.15
N ALA A 424 -5.36 -1.16 -22.09
CA ALA A 424 -5.18 -0.85 -23.51
C ALA A 424 -5.22 0.67 -23.79
N ASP A 425 -6.06 1.42 -23.08
CA ASP A 425 -6.15 2.88 -23.21
C ASP A 425 -4.91 3.55 -22.61
N ALA A 426 -4.44 3.11 -21.42
CA ALA A 426 -3.22 3.61 -20.78
C ALA A 426 -1.99 3.36 -21.66
N ILE A 427 -1.84 2.15 -22.22
CA ILE A 427 -0.73 1.80 -23.13
C ILE A 427 -0.79 2.64 -24.43
N ASN A 428 -1.99 2.89 -24.98
CA ASN A 428 -2.14 3.74 -26.17
C ASN A 428 -1.75 5.20 -25.90
N VAL A 429 -2.08 5.74 -24.74
CA VAL A 429 -1.64 7.09 -24.32
C VAL A 429 -0.13 7.12 -24.19
N LEU A 430 0.46 6.19 -23.45
CA LEU A 430 1.91 6.07 -23.29
C LEU A 430 2.64 5.98 -24.63
N ASN A 431 2.19 5.11 -25.54
CA ASN A 431 2.77 4.96 -26.87
C ASN A 431 2.72 6.27 -27.68
N THR A 432 1.62 7.02 -27.54
CA THR A 432 1.47 8.32 -28.22
C THR A 432 2.45 9.34 -27.68
N GLU A 433 2.66 9.42 -26.37
CA GLU A 433 3.61 10.33 -25.72
C GLU A 433 5.06 9.97 -26.06
N ILE A 434 5.43 8.69 -26.05
CA ILE A 434 6.76 8.22 -26.46
C ILE A 434 7.04 8.60 -27.92
N LEU A 435 6.06 8.39 -28.83
CA LEU A 435 6.21 8.75 -30.25
C LEU A 435 6.31 10.26 -30.46
N ALA A 436 5.65 11.08 -29.64
CA ALA A 436 5.75 12.53 -29.66
C ALA A 436 7.10 13.04 -29.11
N GLY A 437 7.84 12.22 -28.35
CA GLY A 437 9.08 12.59 -27.67
C GLY A 437 8.87 13.31 -26.34
N ASP A 438 7.67 13.18 -25.77
CA ASP A 438 7.23 13.75 -24.49
C ASP A 438 6.90 12.63 -23.47
N GLY A 439 7.23 11.36 -23.78
CA GLY A 439 7.00 10.21 -22.88
C GLY A 439 7.96 10.18 -21.69
N PRO A 440 7.64 9.37 -20.66
CA PRO A 440 8.44 9.18 -19.45
C PRO A 440 9.87 8.74 -19.74
N ASP A 441 10.77 8.96 -18.78
CA ASP A 441 12.20 8.65 -18.95
C ASP A 441 12.50 7.17 -18.62
N VAL A 442 11.91 6.66 -17.55
CA VAL A 442 12.01 5.26 -17.08
C VAL A 442 10.63 4.64 -17.12
N LEU A 443 10.54 3.44 -17.67
CA LEU A 443 9.31 2.65 -17.74
C LEU A 443 9.46 1.41 -16.84
N ILE A 444 8.56 1.24 -15.89
CA ILE A 444 8.35 -0.05 -15.23
C ILE A 444 7.59 -0.91 -16.21
N LEU A 445 8.08 -2.12 -16.47
CA LEU A 445 7.67 -2.91 -17.62
C LEU A 445 6.52 -3.88 -17.34
N ASP A 446 6.03 -3.94 -16.09
CA ASP A 446 4.92 -4.77 -15.68
C ASP A 446 3.67 -4.47 -16.53
N GLY A 447 3.17 -5.50 -17.22
CA GLY A 447 2.01 -5.38 -18.10
C GLY A 447 2.26 -4.66 -19.44
N LEU A 448 3.48 -4.15 -19.70
CA LEU A 448 3.86 -3.52 -20.95
C LEU A 448 4.46 -4.54 -21.95
N PRO A 449 4.29 -4.35 -23.27
CA PRO A 449 4.88 -5.21 -24.32
C PRO A 449 6.38 -4.89 -24.50
N TRP A 450 7.19 -5.15 -23.48
CA TRP A 450 8.59 -4.70 -23.39
C TRP A 450 9.50 -5.33 -24.46
N GLU A 451 9.26 -6.58 -24.87
CA GLU A 451 10.01 -7.21 -25.97
C GLU A 451 9.83 -6.43 -27.28
N ALA A 452 8.57 -6.11 -27.62
CA ALA A 452 8.26 -5.30 -28.78
C ALA A 452 8.83 -3.87 -28.67
N TYR A 453 8.90 -3.31 -27.46
CA TYR A 453 9.53 -2.01 -27.22
C TYR A 453 11.05 -2.06 -27.46
N GLY A 454 11.71 -3.13 -27.03
CA GLY A 454 13.13 -3.38 -27.32
C GLY A 454 13.39 -3.50 -28.83
N GLU A 455 12.66 -4.36 -29.52
CA GLU A 455 12.78 -4.58 -30.96
C GLU A 455 12.52 -3.32 -31.80
N LYS A 456 11.55 -2.50 -31.40
CA LYS A 456 11.21 -1.23 -32.07
C LYS A 456 12.18 -0.09 -31.68
N GLY A 457 13.18 -0.35 -30.82
CA GLY A 457 14.18 0.64 -30.38
C GLY A 457 13.57 1.77 -29.52
N ILE A 458 12.53 1.46 -28.76
CA ILE A 458 11.93 2.37 -27.76
C ILE A 458 12.76 2.35 -26.50
N LEU A 459 13.34 1.20 -26.12
CA LEU A 459 14.17 1.04 -24.94
C LEU A 459 15.65 1.14 -25.26
N GLU A 460 16.43 1.65 -24.30
CA GLU A 460 17.88 1.67 -24.32
C GLU A 460 18.46 0.28 -24.02
N ASP A 461 19.60 -0.04 -24.65
CA ASP A 461 20.35 -1.27 -24.39
C ASP A 461 21.34 -1.07 -23.23
N PHE A 462 21.23 -1.92 -22.20
CA PHE A 462 22.07 -1.95 -21.00
C PHE A 462 23.18 -2.98 -21.04
N SER A 463 23.39 -3.66 -22.18
CA SER A 463 24.40 -4.74 -22.30
C SER A 463 25.80 -4.28 -21.90
N GLN A 464 26.15 -3.00 -22.19
CA GLN A 464 27.45 -2.46 -21.87
C GLN A 464 27.58 -2.15 -20.37
N GLU A 465 26.56 -1.55 -19.75
CA GLU A 465 26.53 -1.18 -18.35
C GLU A 465 26.60 -2.41 -17.43
N LEU A 466 25.93 -3.49 -17.83
CA LEU A 466 25.82 -4.75 -17.04
C LEU A 466 26.91 -5.79 -17.36
N GLU A 467 27.75 -5.59 -18.41
CA GLU A 467 28.80 -6.57 -18.80
C GLU A 467 29.70 -6.94 -17.63
N GLY A 468 30.07 -5.97 -16.79
CA GLY A 468 30.91 -6.17 -15.62
C GLY A 468 30.25 -7.09 -14.58
N SER A 469 29.09 -6.68 -14.12
CA SER A 469 28.35 -7.39 -13.06
C SER A 469 27.93 -8.81 -13.46
N LEU A 470 27.51 -9.00 -14.71
CA LEU A 470 27.21 -10.33 -15.26
C LEU A 470 28.46 -11.22 -15.33
N ARG A 471 29.58 -10.72 -15.84
CA ARG A 471 30.84 -11.47 -15.95
C ARG A 471 31.44 -11.84 -14.60
N GLU A 472 31.33 -10.94 -13.61
CA GLU A 472 31.86 -11.15 -12.26
C GLU A 472 30.89 -11.91 -11.35
N GLY A 473 29.65 -12.15 -11.81
CA GLY A 473 28.62 -12.88 -11.07
C GLY A 473 28.09 -12.10 -9.87
N GLU A 474 28.08 -10.76 -9.97
CA GLU A 474 27.52 -9.89 -8.93
C GLU A 474 25.99 -9.95 -8.87
N VAL A 475 25.34 -10.44 -9.93
CA VAL A 475 23.90 -10.59 -10.06
C VAL A 475 23.53 -12.01 -10.48
N PHE A 476 22.26 -12.40 -10.35
CA PHE A 476 21.75 -13.69 -10.83
C PHE A 476 21.65 -13.69 -12.36
N CYS A 477 22.71 -14.24 -13.01
CA CYS A 477 22.82 -14.26 -14.48
C CYS A 477 21.58 -14.85 -15.18
N SER A 478 20.99 -15.94 -14.64
CA SER A 478 19.80 -16.58 -15.22
C SER A 478 18.62 -15.62 -15.35
N VAL A 479 18.40 -14.75 -14.35
CA VAL A 479 17.31 -13.76 -14.33
C VAL A 479 17.54 -12.67 -15.38
N PHE A 480 18.78 -12.16 -15.50
CA PHE A 480 19.12 -11.14 -16.48
C PHE A 480 19.14 -11.70 -17.93
N GLU A 481 19.73 -12.88 -18.12
CA GLU A 481 19.81 -13.51 -19.45
C GLU A 481 18.43 -13.86 -20.02
N ALA A 482 17.48 -14.22 -19.14
CA ALA A 482 16.10 -14.52 -19.55
C ALA A 482 15.32 -13.27 -20.04
N LEU A 483 15.75 -12.07 -19.67
CA LEU A 483 15.16 -10.81 -20.08
C LEU A 483 15.91 -10.15 -21.26
N GLN A 484 16.80 -10.91 -21.96
CA GLN A 484 17.46 -10.45 -23.17
C GLN A 484 16.61 -10.74 -24.40
N THR A 485 16.53 -9.75 -25.29
CA THR A 485 15.92 -9.89 -26.62
C THR A 485 16.99 -9.77 -27.68
N GLU A 486 17.17 -10.80 -28.55
CA GLU A 486 18.21 -10.86 -29.60
C GLU A 486 19.66 -10.62 -29.09
N GLY A 487 19.93 -10.87 -27.79
CA GLY A 487 21.21 -10.71 -27.14
C GLY A 487 21.50 -9.29 -26.64
N ALA A 488 20.50 -8.40 -26.65
CA ALA A 488 20.53 -7.09 -26.02
C ALA A 488 19.70 -7.08 -24.73
N GLN A 489 20.11 -6.28 -23.75
CA GLN A 489 19.45 -6.16 -22.43
C GLN A 489 18.61 -4.88 -22.39
N TYR A 490 17.35 -4.96 -22.78
CA TYR A 490 16.44 -3.80 -22.77
C TYR A 490 15.67 -3.70 -21.46
N ALA A 491 15.38 -4.84 -20.80
CA ALA A 491 14.71 -4.92 -19.52
C ALA A 491 15.72 -5.25 -18.42
N VAL A 492 15.81 -4.39 -17.39
CA VAL A 492 16.67 -4.59 -16.22
C VAL A 492 15.81 -5.08 -15.06
N PRO A 493 16.00 -6.31 -14.57
CA PRO A 493 15.26 -6.79 -13.41
C PRO A 493 15.72 -6.07 -12.14
N LEU A 494 14.76 -5.61 -11.35
CA LEU A 494 14.97 -4.92 -10.08
C LEU A 494 14.83 -5.88 -8.89
N SER A 495 13.96 -6.88 -9.05
CA SER A 495 13.70 -7.97 -8.11
C SER A 495 13.05 -9.13 -8.86
N PHE A 496 12.95 -10.29 -8.23
CA PHE A 496 12.28 -11.45 -8.84
C PHE A 496 11.66 -12.39 -7.82
N SER A 497 10.76 -13.27 -8.29
CA SER A 497 10.12 -14.31 -7.52
C SER A 497 9.91 -15.56 -8.37
N ILE A 498 9.78 -16.72 -7.72
CA ILE A 498 9.63 -18.02 -8.40
C ILE A 498 8.25 -18.62 -8.13
N PRO A 499 7.58 -19.19 -9.14
CA PRO A 499 6.28 -19.81 -8.96
C PRO A 499 6.41 -21.17 -8.27
N VAL A 500 5.67 -21.36 -7.18
CA VAL A 500 5.75 -22.55 -6.36
C VAL A 500 4.38 -23.13 -6.06
N VAL A 501 4.36 -24.45 -5.84
CA VAL A 501 3.33 -25.11 -5.06
C VAL A 501 3.92 -25.43 -3.68
N ILE A 502 3.16 -25.09 -2.63
CA ILE A 502 3.52 -25.31 -1.23
C ILE A 502 2.58 -26.35 -0.63
N GLY A 503 3.07 -27.19 0.27
CA GLY A 503 2.28 -28.21 0.95
C GLY A 503 3.16 -29.19 1.69
N GLU A 504 2.58 -30.31 2.15
CA GLU A 504 3.35 -31.39 2.78
C GLU A 504 4.33 -32.00 1.76
N LYS A 505 5.62 -32.11 2.12
CA LYS A 505 6.72 -32.53 1.22
C LYS A 505 6.43 -33.82 0.44
N GLU A 506 5.85 -34.85 1.10
CA GLU A 506 5.53 -36.12 0.42
C GLU A 506 4.41 -35.95 -0.63
N GLN A 507 3.54 -34.98 -0.46
CA GLN A 507 2.41 -34.72 -1.37
C GLN A 507 2.88 -33.89 -2.57
N ILE A 508 3.55 -32.76 -2.33
CA ILE A 508 4.00 -31.85 -3.40
C ILE A 508 5.07 -32.49 -4.30
N ALA A 509 5.90 -33.43 -3.76
CA ALA A 509 6.86 -34.17 -4.57
C ALA A 509 6.23 -34.94 -5.74
N LYS A 510 4.92 -35.18 -5.73
CA LYS A 510 4.17 -35.90 -6.77
C LYS A 510 3.48 -34.92 -7.77
N ILE A 511 3.56 -33.62 -7.54
CA ILE A 511 2.91 -32.60 -8.35
C ILE A 511 3.93 -32.03 -9.33
N GLY A 512 3.87 -32.38 -10.60
CA GLY A 512 4.74 -31.87 -11.67
C GLY A 512 3.95 -31.31 -12.85
N SER A 513 2.60 -31.31 -12.76
CA SER A 513 1.71 -30.75 -13.78
C SER A 513 0.41 -30.23 -13.16
N TRP A 514 -0.32 -29.43 -13.90
CA TRP A 514 -1.65 -28.95 -13.50
C TRP A 514 -2.65 -30.09 -13.28
N GLU A 515 -2.55 -31.17 -14.08
CA GLU A 515 -3.39 -32.36 -13.94
C GLU A 515 -3.12 -33.07 -12.61
N GLU A 516 -1.85 -33.22 -12.22
CA GLU A 516 -1.47 -33.87 -10.95
C GLU A 516 -1.88 -33.01 -9.75
N LEU A 517 -1.78 -31.68 -9.86
CA LEU A 517 -2.32 -30.76 -8.85
C LEU A 517 -3.83 -30.92 -8.72
N GLY A 518 -4.57 -30.97 -9.84
CA GLY A 518 -6.01 -31.18 -9.83
C GLY A 518 -6.40 -32.52 -9.17
N GLU A 519 -5.61 -33.57 -9.37
CA GLU A 519 -5.79 -34.85 -8.68
C GLU A 519 -5.52 -34.75 -7.16
N ALA A 520 -4.49 -34.00 -6.75
CA ALA A 520 -4.15 -33.80 -5.36
C ALA A 520 -5.24 -33.00 -4.64
N VAL A 521 -5.68 -31.90 -5.21
CA VAL A 521 -6.80 -31.04 -4.73
C VAL A 521 -8.09 -31.87 -4.61
N GLY A 522 -8.39 -32.69 -5.60
CA GLY A 522 -9.56 -33.59 -5.56
C GLY A 522 -9.52 -34.62 -4.44
N LYS A 523 -8.34 -35.03 -3.98
CA LYS A 523 -8.12 -36.01 -2.89
C LYS A 523 -7.91 -35.37 -1.54
N ALA A 524 -7.71 -34.07 -1.46
CA ALA A 524 -7.51 -33.33 -0.21
C ALA A 524 -8.65 -33.59 0.78
N ALA A 525 -8.36 -33.71 2.07
CA ALA A 525 -9.32 -34.10 3.11
C ALA A 525 -10.01 -32.91 3.76
N GLY A 526 -9.38 -31.71 3.72
CA GLY A 526 -9.85 -30.47 4.33
C GLY A 526 -10.98 -29.78 3.58
N GLU A 527 -11.58 -28.81 4.25
CA GLU A 527 -12.59 -27.90 3.66
C GLU A 527 -11.95 -26.85 2.76
N SER A 528 -10.66 -26.53 2.96
CA SER A 528 -9.87 -25.64 2.13
C SER A 528 -8.70 -26.39 1.48
N PRO A 529 -8.89 -26.99 0.32
CA PRO A 529 -7.86 -27.84 -0.30
C PRO A 529 -6.72 -27.05 -0.92
N LEU A 530 -6.95 -25.82 -1.37
CA LEU A 530 -5.97 -24.97 -2.06
C LEU A 530 -6.17 -23.51 -1.68
N ALA A 531 -5.10 -22.81 -1.29
CA ALA A 531 -5.03 -21.38 -1.10
C ALA A 531 -4.33 -20.73 -2.29
N ILE A 532 -4.96 -19.72 -2.88
CA ILE A 532 -4.43 -18.86 -3.93
C ILE A 532 -5.31 -17.62 -4.07
N TRP A 533 -4.74 -16.45 -4.35
CA TRP A 533 -5.46 -15.17 -4.47
C TRP A 533 -5.94 -14.83 -5.87
N GLY A 534 -5.68 -15.67 -6.86
CA GLY A 534 -6.09 -15.48 -8.25
C GLY A 534 -5.54 -16.59 -9.11
N PHE A 535 -6.29 -17.70 -9.24
CA PHE A 535 -5.77 -18.89 -9.92
C PHE A 535 -5.46 -18.65 -11.40
N TRP A 536 -6.38 -18.07 -12.14
CA TRP A 536 -6.24 -17.99 -13.59
C TRP A 536 -5.15 -17.04 -14.06
N PRO A 537 -5.02 -15.80 -13.57
CA PRO A 537 -3.91 -14.93 -13.96
C PRO A 537 -2.55 -15.58 -13.69
N PHE A 538 -2.35 -16.14 -12.49
CA PHE A 538 -1.13 -16.86 -12.14
C PHE A 538 -0.86 -18.06 -13.05
N ALA A 539 -1.86 -18.94 -13.24
CA ALA A 539 -1.68 -20.15 -14.01
C ALA A 539 -1.41 -19.86 -15.51
N ILE A 540 -2.07 -18.86 -16.09
CA ILE A 540 -1.84 -18.42 -17.49
C ILE A 540 -0.41 -17.87 -17.59
N SER A 541 -0.03 -16.96 -16.70
CA SER A 541 1.25 -16.29 -16.69
C SER A 541 2.43 -17.27 -16.77
N ILE A 542 2.46 -18.28 -15.89
CA ILE A 542 3.56 -19.26 -15.84
C ILE A 542 3.44 -20.39 -16.89
N SER A 543 2.28 -20.56 -17.55
CA SER A 543 2.07 -21.60 -18.57
C SER A 543 2.23 -21.08 -19.99
N TRP A 544 2.36 -19.77 -20.17
CA TRP A 544 2.32 -19.11 -21.46
C TRP A 544 3.39 -19.63 -22.43
N GLN A 545 4.60 -19.88 -21.96
CA GLN A 545 5.70 -20.43 -22.76
C GLN A 545 5.40 -21.82 -23.34
N GLY A 546 4.54 -22.60 -22.69
CA GLY A 546 4.07 -23.87 -23.20
C GLY A 546 2.88 -23.75 -24.18
N ILE A 547 2.19 -22.61 -24.18
CA ILE A 547 1.03 -22.30 -25.02
C ILE A 547 1.46 -21.51 -26.25
N CYS A 548 2.30 -20.50 -26.12
CA CYS A 548 2.89 -19.70 -27.19
C CYS A 548 4.19 -20.37 -27.66
N GLN A 549 4.33 -20.63 -28.94
CA GLN A 549 5.50 -21.29 -29.53
C GLN A 549 6.56 -20.23 -29.91
N GLU A 550 7.80 -20.65 -30.13
CA GLU A 550 8.91 -19.78 -30.52
C GLU A 550 8.65 -18.92 -31.79
N ASP A 551 7.72 -19.34 -32.64
CA ASP A 551 7.34 -18.60 -33.86
C ASP A 551 6.14 -17.64 -33.63
N GLY A 552 5.72 -17.44 -32.40
CA GLY A 552 4.57 -16.61 -32.01
C GLY A 552 3.20 -17.28 -32.24
N SER A 553 3.16 -18.53 -32.75
CA SER A 553 1.90 -19.25 -32.95
C SER A 553 1.41 -19.88 -31.63
N LEU A 554 0.10 -19.96 -31.45
CA LEU A 554 -0.51 -20.62 -30.29
C LEU A 554 -0.73 -22.11 -30.52
N SER A 555 -0.32 -22.93 -29.55
CA SER A 555 -0.62 -24.37 -29.55
C SER A 555 -2.04 -24.62 -29.06
N LYS A 556 -2.93 -24.96 -29.98
CA LYS A 556 -4.32 -25.30 -29.68
C LYS A 556 -4.42 -26.42 -28.64
N GLU A 557 -3.62 -27.47 -28.79
CA GLU A 557 -3.64 -28.65 -27.94
C GLU A 557 -3.08 -28.34 -26.53
N ALA A 558 -2.12 -27.42 -26.42
CA ALA A 558 -1.59 -26.99 -25.13
C ALA A 558 -2.61 -26.14 -24.40
N LEU A 559 -3.23 -25.16 -25.08
CA LEU A 559 -4.27 -24.31 -24.52
C LEU A 559 -5.49 -25.11 -24.05
N GLU A 560 -5.94 -26.10 -24.85
CA GLU A 560 -7.06 -26.99 -24.49
C GLU A 560 -6.76 -27.77 -23.20
N ARG A 561 -5.60 -28.43 -23.14
CA ARG A 561 -5.18 -29.16 -21.92
C ARG A 561 -5.06 -28.27 -20.70
N PHE A 562 -4.48 -27.08 -20.88
CA PHE A 562 -4.34 -26.09 -19.80
C PHE A 562 -5.71 -25.69 -19.22
N LEU A 563 -6.66 -25.30 -20.09
CA LEU A 563 -8.00 -24.87 -19.65
C LEU A 563 -8.77 -26.03 -18.98
N GLU A 564 -8.65 -27.25 -19.47
CA GLU A 564 -9.29 -28.43 -18.87
C GLU A 564 -8.71 -28.76 -17.48
N ALA A 565 -7.39 -28.70 -17.35
CA ALA A 565 -6.72 -28.97 -16.07
C ALA A 565 -7.04 -27.88 -15.02
N GLY A 566 -6.95 -26.61 -15.41
CA GLY A 566 -7.28 -25.49 -14.54
C GLY A 566 -8.74 -25.52 -14.07
N LYS A 567 -9.70 -25.76 -15.01
CA LYS A 567 -11.10 -25.89 -14.64
C LYS A 567 -11.34 -27.04 -13.65
N ARG A 568 -10.64 -28.17 -13.80
CA ARG A 568 -10.75 -29.32 -12.87
C ARG A 568 -10.27 -28.94 -11.46
N ILE A 569 -9.20 -28.13 -11.35
CA ILE A 569 -8.72 -27.61 -10.07
C ILE A 569 -9.80 -26.72 -9.43
N CYS A 570 -10.31 -25.73 -10.17
CA CYS A 570 -11.34 -24.83 -9.70
C CYS A 570 -12.62 -25.55 -9.26
N ASP A 571 -13.11 -26.49 -10.10
CA ASP A 571 -14.31 -27.29 -9.76
C ASP A 571 -14.08 -28.15 -8.50
N GLY A 572 -12.86 -28.71 -8.32
CA GLY A 572 -12.48 -29.47 -7.14
C GLY A 572 -12.46 -28.66 -5.86
N VAL A 573 -12.01 -27.42 -5.94
CA VAL A 573 -12.04 -26.47 -4.80
C VAL A 573 -13.49 -26.07 -4.50
N LYS A 574 -14.27 -25.69 -5.52
CA LYS A 574 -15.70 -25.33 -5.37
C LYS A 574 -16.53 -26.46 -4.70
N GLU A 575 -16.25 -27.71 -5.03
CA GLU A 575 -16.96 -28.86 -4.44
C GLU A 575 -16.74 -28.98 -2.93
N LYS A 576 -15.55 -28.58 -2.42
CA LYS A 576 -15.14 -28.75 -1.03
C LYS A 576 -15.36 -27.49 -0.17
N ALA A 577 -14.90 -26.35 -0.68
CA ALA A 577 -14.93 -25.08 0.03
C ALA A 577 -16.24 -24.30 -0.15
N GLY A 578 -17.07 -24.66 -1.12
CA GLY A 578 -18.27 -23.89 -1.51
C GLY A 578 -17.88 -22.61 -2.24
N ASP A 579 -18.79 -21.65 -2.32
CA ASP A 579 -18.53 -20.32 -2.87
C ASP A 579 -17.70 -19.50 -1.84
N VAL A 580 -16.41 -19.77 -1.76
CA VAL A 580 -15.48 -18.94 -0.96
C VAL A 580 -15.13 -17.71 -1.76
N MET A 581 -15.47 -16.55 -1.24
CA MET A 581 -15.50 -15.25 -1.92
C MET A 581 -14.15 -14.77 -2.49
N TYR A 582 -13.02 -15.36 -2.09
CA TYR A 582 -11.66 -14.97 -2.52
C TYR A 582 -11.08 -15.86 -3.62
N PHE A 583 -11.76 -16.96 -3.97
CA PHE A 583 -11.20 -17.96 -4.85
C PHE A 583 -11.71 -17.90 -6.28
N PHE A 584 -12.92 -17.37 -6.51
CA PHE A 584 -13.66 -17.63 -7.72
C PHE A 584 -14.51 -16.47 -8.21
N ASP A 585 -13.93 -15.34 -8.38
CA ASP A 585 -14.15 -14.70 -9.65
C ASP A 585 -13.27 -15.45 -10.66
N GLU A 586 -13.90 -16.07 -11.66
CA GLU A 586 -13.24 -16.87 -12.70
C GLU A 586 -12.25 -16.03 -13.50
N MET A 587 -12.34 -14.70 -13.40
CA MET A 587 -11.51 -13.70 -14.02
C MET A 587 -10.34 -13.23 -13.13
N GLY A 588 -10.22 -13.74 -11.90
CA GLY A 588 -9.22 -13.27 -10.95
C GLY A 588 -9.49 -11.89 -10.34
N ASN A 589 -10.63 -11.27 -10.67
CA ASN A 589 -11.01 -10.00 -10.07
C ASN A 589 -11.47 -10.20 -8.62
N TRP A 590 -11.21 -9.23 -7.76
CA TRP A 590 -11.71 -9.23 -6.39
C TRP A 590 -12.56 -7.98 -6.12
N GLU A 591 -13.57 -8.14 -5.27
CA GLU A 591 -14.48 -7.06 -4.87
C GLU A 591 -14.12 -6.62 -3.45
N ASP A 592 -13.82 -5.33 -3.26
CA ASP A 592 -13.53 -4.77 -1.95
C ASP A 592 -14.81 -4.62 -1.08
N GLY A 593 -14.63 -4.22 0.18
CA GLY A 593 -15.74 -4.03 1.12
C GLY A 593 -16.78 -2.98 0.71
N GLU A 594 -16.48 -2.15 -0.30
CA GLU A 594 -17.37 -1.13 -0.87
C GLU A 594 -18.10 -1.61 -2.13
N GLY A 595 -17.80 -2.83 -2.61
CA GLY A 595 -18.38 -3.43 -3.82
C GLY A 595 -17.71 -2.97 -5.11
N LYS A 596 -16.47 -2.45 -5.04
CA LYS A 596 -15.65 -2.10 -6.18
C LYS A 596 -14.88 -3.34 -6.64
N VAL A 597 -14.98 -3.64 -7.94
CA VAL A 597 -14.26 -4.76 -8.56
C VAL A 597 -12.88 -4.27 -9.01
N HIS A 598 -11.85 -4.92 -8.51
CA HIS A 598 -10.46 -4.71 -8.89
C HIS A 598 -10.01 -5.84 -9.82
N PRO A 599 -9.26 -5.55 -10.88
CA PRO A 599 -8.70 -6.59 -11.75
C PRO A 599 -7.70 -7.44 -10.95
N GLY A 600 -7.70 -8.74 -11.23
CA GLY A 600 -6.72 -9.66 -10.65
C GLY A 600 -5.32 -9.36 -11.17
N ASP A 601 -4.32 -9.39 -10.29
CA ASP A 601 -2.92 -9.18 -10.64
C ASP A 601 -2.28 -10.46 -11.20
N ALA A 602 -1.35 -10.30 -12.12
CA ALA A 602 -0.52 -11.43 -12.58
C ALA A 602 0.47 -11.87 -11.50
N PHE A 603 0.94 -10.92 -10.69
CA PHE A 603 1.76 -11.20 -9.52
C PHE A 603 0.87 -11.58 -8.34
N ILE A 604 1.05 -12.81 -7.85
CA ILE A 604 0.27 -13.40 -6.76
C ILE A 604 1.25 -14.04 -5.79
N ALA A 605 1.44 -13.41 -4.63
CA ALA A 605 2.31 -13.93 -3.59
C ALA A 605 1.85 -15.32 -3.10
N ALA A 606 2.81 -16.17 -2.76
CA ALA A 606 2.51 -17.50 -2.26
C ALA A 606 1.84 -17.41 -0.86
N PRO A 607 0.70 -18.07 -0.63
CA PRO A 607 -0.05 -18.00 0.62
C PRO A 607 0.57 -18.87 1.71
N VAL A 608 1.82 -18.60 2.05
CA VAL A 608 2.64 -19.39 3.00
C VAL A 608 1.97 -19.48 4.37
N TRP A 609 1.45 -18.34 4.84
CA TRP A 609 0.87 -18.24 6.17
C TRP A 609 -0.43 -19.03 6.32
N ASP A 610 -1.23 -19.17 5.25
CA ASP A 610 -2.42 -20.04 5.28
C ASP A 610 -2.05 -21.51 5.54
N LEU A 611 -0.92 -21.98 5.00
CA LEU A 611 -0.44 -23.34 5.24
C LEU A 611 0.19 -23.47 6.64
N VAL A 612 0.99 -22.50 7.05
CA VAL A 612 1.61 -22.47 8.38
C VAL A 612 0.55 -22.51 9.48
N TYR A 613 -0.56 -21.80 9.31
CA TYR A 613 -1.68 -21.84 10.26
C TYR A 613 -2.64 -23.04 10.08
N GLY A 614 -2.43 -23.84 9.04
CA GLY A 614 -3.26 -25.01 8.74
C GLY A 614 -4.62 -24.65 8.16
N ASN A 615 -4.75 -23.48 7.55
CA ASN A 615 -5.98 -23.04 6.90
C ASN A 615 -6.18 -23.69 5.53
N ALA A 616 -5.12 -24.19 4.88
CA ALA A 616 -5.16 -24.88 3.58
C ALA A 616 -4.20 -26.08 3.52
N GLU A 617 -4.46 -27.04 2.61
CA GLU A 617 -3.58 -28.19 2.38
C GLU A 617 -2.48 -27.89 1.34
N PHE A 618 -2.79 -27.11 0.31
CA PHE A 618 -1.87 -26.65 -0.72
C PHE A 618 -1.95 -25.12 -0.87
N GLY A 619 -0.85 -24.52 -1.31
CA GLY A 619 -0.76 -23.11 -1.69
C GLY A 619 -0.12 -22.97 -3.06
N LEU A 620 -0.55 -21.98 -3.83
CA LEU A 620 0.02 -21.59 -5.11
C LEU A 620 0.31 -20.12 -5.13
N GLY A 621 1.44 -19.72 -5.71
CA GLY A 621 1.82 -18.33 -5.88
C GLY A 621 3.30 -18.18 -6.13
N TYR A 622 3.76 -16.93 -6.13
CA TYR A 622 5.18 -16.59 -6.26
C TYR A 622 5.85 -16.51 -4.90
N LEU A 623 6.96 -17.22 -4.73
CA LEU A 623 7.85 -17.14 -3.58
C LEU A 623 8.96 -16.13 -3.90
N GLY A 624 9.05 -15.05 -3.15
CA GLY A 624 10.05 -14.00 -3.33
C GLY A 624 10.58 -13.43 -2.00
N ASP A 625 9.89 -13.68 -0.89
CA ASP A 625 10.28 -13.18 0.43
C ASP A 625 11.12 -14.21 1.21
N MET A 626 12.23 -13.76 1.77
CA MET A 626 13.10 -14.58 2.65
C MET A 626 12.40 -15.04 3.93
N ARG A 627 11.39 -14.29 4.41
CA ARG A 627 10.59 -14.67 5.58
C ARG A 627 9.68 -15.85 5.24
N ASP A 628 9.05 -15.79 4.10
CA ASP A 628 8.18 -16.85 3.59
C ASP A 628 8.99 -18.12 3.33
N PHE A 629 10.17 -17.98 2.72
CA PHE A 629 11.11 -19.09 2.56
C PHE A 629 11.54 -19.69 3.90
N THR A 630 11.82 -18.85 4.91
CA THR A 630 12.16 -19.29 6.26
C THR A 630 10.99 -20.04 6.91
N ALA A 631 9.77 -19.52 6.80
CA ALA A 631 8.56 -20.13 7.37
C ALA A 631 8.23 -21.50 6.76
N ILE A 632 8.52 -21.71 5.48
CA ILE A 632 8.37 -23.02 4.80
C ILE A 632 9.50 -23.98 5.22
N SER A 633 10.71 -23.46 5.42
CA SER A 633 11.92 -24.28 5.67
C SER A 633 12.04 -24.74 7.12
N ASP A 634 11.56 -23.93 8.10
CA ASP A 634 11.52 -24.31 9.51
C ASP A 634 10.19 -24.99 9.84
N HIS A 635 10.27 -26.20 10.29
CA HIS A 635 9.08 -27.02 10.53
C HIS A 635 8.36 -26.64 11.82
N MET A 636 7.14 -26.18 11.70
CA MET A 636 6.23 -26.14 12.85
C MET A 636 6.04 -27.57 13.40
N PRO A 637 6.01 -27.75 14.73
CA PRO A 637 5.82 -29.08 15.32
C PRO A 637 4.57 -29.76 14.78
N GLY A 638 4.76 -30.81 13.97
CA GLY A 638 3.68 -31.63 13.39
C GLY A 638 3.32 -31.31 11.93
N GLN A 639 4.02 -30.40 11.27
CA GLN A 639 3.90 -30.11 9.84
C GLN A 639 5.27 -30.29 9.17
N ASP A 640 5.32 -31.01 8.04
CA ASP A 640 6.53 -31.15 7.20
C ASP A 640 6.27 -30.45 5.87
N LEU A 641 6.16 -29.10 5.94
CA LEU A 641 5.94 -28.27 4.78
C LEU A 641 7.19 -28.15 3.92
N GLY A 642 6.97 -27.94 2.64
CA GLY A 642 7.99 -27.63 1.66
C GLY A 642 7.39 -26.94 0.46
N TYR A 643 8.23 -26.60 -0.50
CA TYR A 643 7.82 -26.04 -1.78
C TYR A 643 8.35 -26.90 -2.93
N ARG A 644 7.75 -26.71 -4.11
CA ARG A 644 8.24 -27.19 -5.39
C ARG A 644 8.03 -26.13 -6.45
N VAL A 645 9.08 -25.81 -7.19
CA VAL A 645 9.02 -24.89 -8.32
C VAL A 645 8.18 -25.52 -9.43
N ILE A 646 7.29 -24.74 -10.02
CA ILE A 646 6.42 -25.11 -11.12
C ILE A 646 6.62 -24.14 -12.31
N GLY A 647 6.02 -24.41 -13.48
CA GLY A 647 6.11 -23.49 -14.61
C GLY A 647 7.37 -23.63 -15.47
N GLU A 648 8.08 -24.79 -15.42
CA GLU A 648 9.19 -25.15 -16.33
C GLU A 648 10.32 -24.12 -16.45
N GLY A 649 10.65 -23.41 -15.37
CA GLY A 649 11.69 -22.37 -15.32
C GLY A 649 11.14 -20.96 -15.55
N SER A 650 9.84 -20.76 -15.45
CA SER A 650 9.23 -19.44 -15.42
C SER A 650 9.50 -18.73 -14.10
N PHE A 651 9.53 -17.39 -14.12
CA PHE A 651 9.67 -16.54 -12.94
C PHE A 651 9.00 -15.18 -13.20
N CYS A 652 8.57 -14.51 -12.17
CA CYS A 652 8.11 -13.13 -12.23
C CYS A 652 9.26 -12.19 -11.89
N ALA A 653 9.43 -11.10 -12.61
CA ALA A 653 10.43 -10.09 -12.32
C ALA A 653 9.81 -8.71 -12.40
N LEU A 654 9.99 -7.91 -11.35
CA LEU A 654 9.81 -6.48 -11.47
C LEU A 654 10.95 -5.95 -12.33
N ALA A 655 10.66 -5.52 -13.56
CA ALA A 655 11.67 -5.07 -14.50
C ALA A 655 11.40 -3.63 -14.96
N ALA A 656 12.47 -2.92 -15.33
CA ALA A 656 12.38 -1.56 -15.84
C ALA A 656 13.28 -1.35 -17.06
N GLY A 657 12.93 -0.35 -17.88
CA GLY A 657 13.70 0.07 -19.04
C GLY A 657 13.75 1.58 -19.18
N VAL A 658 14.71 2.08 -19.93
CA VAL A 658 14.87 3.51 -20.18
C VAL A 658 14.38 3.85 -21.59
N ASN A 659 13.54 4.88 -21.70
CA ASN A 659 13.06 5.39 -22.97
C ASN A 659 14.20 6.00 -23.78
N SER A 660 14.53 5.40 -24.92
CA SER A 660 15.61 5.83 -25.80
C SER A 660 15.40 7.24 -26.43
N LYS A 661 14.16 7.76 -26.38
CA LYS A 661 13.80 9.10 -26.84
C LYS A 661 13.90 10.16 -25.75
N SER A 662 14.08 9.73 -24.49
CA SER A 662 14.21 10.64 -23.36
C SER A 662 15.43 11.55 -23.49
N ARG A 663 15.26 12.81 -23.07
CA ARG A 663 16.38 13.75 -22.91
C ARG A 663 17.21 13.47 -21.65
N GLN A 664 16.66 12.68 -20.73
CA GLN A 664 17.26 12.26 -19.46
C GLN A 664 17.69 10.78 -19.48
N ALA A 665 17.86 10.17 -20.67
CA ALA A 665 18.20 8.75 -20.76
C ALA A 665 19.47 8.39 -19.95
N GLY A 666 20.45 9.32 -19.85
CA GLY A 666 21.63 9.13 -18.99
C GLY A 666 21.29 9.03 -17.51
N LEU A 667 20.39 9.91 -17.02
CA LEU A 667 19.90 9.89 -15.63
C LEU A 667 19.01 8.67 -15.37
N GLY A 668 18.18 8.28 -16.35
CA GLY A 668 17.41 7.03 -16.28
C GLY A 668 18.30 5.80 -16.16
N LYS A 669 19.41 5.74 -16.89
CA LYS A 669 20.42 4.66 -16.74
C LYS A 669 21.07 4.68 -15.36
N GLU A 670 21.39 5.87 -14.83
CA GLU A 670 21.92 6.03 -13.46
C GLU A 670 20.91 5.51 -12.40
N PHE A 671 19.62 5.81 -12.56
CA PHE A 671 18.55 5.31 -11.71
C PHE A 671 18.47 3.77 -11.71
N LEU A 672 18.50 3.12 -12.89
CA LEU A 672 18.42 1.65 -12.94
C LEU A 672 19.71 0.98 -12.39
N MET A 673 20.90 1.56 -12.65
CA MET A 673 22.14 1.06 -12.07
C MET A 673 22.21 1.27 -10.55
N PHE A 674 21.62 2.35 -10.02
CA PHE A 674 21.41 2.56 -8.60
C PHE A 674 20.50 1.45 -8.02
N ALA A 675 19.37 1.18 -8.67
CA ALA A 675 18.38 0.20 -8.22
C ALA A 675 18.94 -1.25 -8.09
N VAL A 676 19.90 -1.64 -8.96
CA VAL A 676 20.54 -2.97 -8.90
C VAL A 676 21.83 -3.00 -8.08
N SER A 677 22.24 -1.87 -7.51
CA SER A 677 23.43 -1.78 -6.66
C SER A 677 23.29 -2.58 -5.37
N GLU A 678 24.41 -3.07 -4.82
CA GLU A 678 24.41 -3.81 -3.54
C GLU A 678 23.75 -3.01 -2.41
N ALA A 679 24.04 -1.70 -2.32
CA ALA A 679 23.54 -0.86 -1.25
C ALA A 679 22.01 -0.72 -1.30
N GLU A 680 21.47 -0.47 -2.49
CA GLU A 680 20.02 -0.31 -2.68
C GLU A 680 19.26 -1.61 -2.56
N GLN A 681 19.80 -2.69 -3.15
CA GLN A 681 19.21 -4.02 -3.02
C GLN A 681 19.19 -4.50 -1.56
N ARG A 682 20.15 -4.09 -0.73
CA ARG A 682 20.13 -4.34 0.71
C ARG A 682 19.02 -3.54 1.39
N ALA A 683 18.87 -2.26 1.07
CA ALA A 683 17.80 -1.41 1.62
C ALA A 683 16.40 -1.93 1.25
N LEU A 684 16.20 -2.40 0.02
CA LEU A 684 14.94 -3.03 -0.41
C LEU A 684 14.63 -4.36 0.29
N ASN A 685 15.66 -5.09 0.75
CA ASN A 685 15.49 -6.35 1.51
C ASN A 685 15.42 -6.15 3.03
N GLU A 686 15.58 -4.92 3.52
CA GLU A 686 15.22 -4.59 4.88
C GLU A 686 13.69 -4.66 5.03
N GLN A 687 13.22 -4.94 6.23
CA GLN A 687 11.80 -5.18 6.47
C GLN A 687 10.97 -3.91 6.21
N LEU A 688 10.24 -3.87 5.12
CA LEU A 688 9.30 -2.82 4.79
C LEU A 688 7.90 -3.20 5.31
N PRO A 689 7.29 -2.41 6.20
CA PRO A 689 5.96 -2.73 6.73
C PRO A 689 4.90 -2.76 5.62
N GLY A 690 4.20 -3.89 5.50
CA GLY A 690 3.09 -4.04 4.55
C GLY A 690 3.47 -4.16 3.08
N VAL A 691 4.77 -4.29 2.76
CA VAL A 691 5.26 -4.47 1.38
C VAL A 691 5.56 -5.95 1.15
N GLU A 692 5.03 -6.48 0.06
CA GLU A 692 5.41 -7.81 -0.44
C GLU A 692 6.79 -7.73 -1.10
N LEU A 693 7.79 -8.29 -0.42
CA LEU A 693 9.16 -8.29 -0.89
C LEU A 693 9.37 -9.38 -1.96
N GLN A 694 10.33 -9.13 -2.85
CA GLN A 694 10.81 -10.08 -3.85
C GLN A 694 12.30 -10.36 -3.63
N PHE A 695 12.80 -11.47 -4.14
CA PHE A 695 14.22 -11.83 -4.03
C PHE A 695 15.11 -10.77 -4.68
N PRO A 696 16.24 -10.40 -4.03
CA PRO A 696 17.20 -9.45 -4.58
C PRO A 696 17.86 -10.01 -5.83
N VAL A 697 18.09 -9.16 -6.82
CA VAL A 697 18.87 -9.55 -8.01
C VAL A 697 20.37 -9.52 -7.76
N ASN A 698 20.83 -8.82 -6.73
CA ASN A 698 22.23 -8.70 -6.36
C ASN A 698 22.68 -9.87 -5.45
N ARG A 699 23.69 -10.60 -5.87
CA ARG A 699 24.16 -11.81 -5.17
C ARG A 699 24.82 -11.53 -3.82
N ALA A 700 25.45 -10.36 -3.64
CA ALA A 700 26.06 -10.04 -2.35
C ALA A 700 25.02 -9.98 -1.22
N VAL A 701 23.84 -9.43 -1.52
CA VAL A 701 22.71 -9.37 -0.57
C VAL A 701 22.17 -10.78 -0.27
N TRP A 702 22.06 -11.62 -1.29
CA TRP A 702 21.70 -13.04 -1.14
C TRP A 702 22.72 -13.83 -0.28
N GLU A 703 24.03 -13.67 -0.56
CA GLU A 703 25.09 -14.32 0.19
C GLU A 703 25.12 -13.87 1.66
N GLU A 704 24.76 -12.62 1.95
CA GLU A 704 24.60 -12.13 3.32
C GLU A 704 23.47 -12.87 4.05
N ALA A 705 22.34 -13.13 3.39
CA ALA A 705 21.27 -13.94 3.96
C ALA A 705 21.72 -15.38 4.26
N ILE A 706 22.44 -16.02 3.34
CA ILE A 706 22.99 -17.39 3.55
C ILE A 706 23.97 -17.47 4.73
N THR A 707 24.72 -16.39 4.99
CA THR A 707 25.73 -16.37 6.07
C THR A 707 25.16 -16.10 7.46
N LYS A 708 23.88 -15.77 7.58
CA LYS A 708 23.21 -15.66 8.90
C LYS A 708 23.32 -17.01 9.63
N PRO A 709 23.58 -17.02 10.95
CA PRO A 709 23.63 -18.26 11.69
C PRO A 709 22.32 -19.03 11.61
N SER A 710 22.39 -20.30 11.22
CA SER A 710 21.26 -21.22 11.29
C SER A 710 20.70 -21.26 12.72
N GLY A 711 19.41 -21.18 12.86
CA GLY A 711 18.73 -21.14 14.14
C GLY A 711 18.63 -19.76 14.79
N ASP A 712 19.13 -18.69 14.16
CA ASP A 712 18.70 -17.33 14.53
C ASP A 712 17.18 -17.26 14.37
N LYS A 713 16.52 -16.67 15.37
CA LYS A 713 15.08 -16.66 15.42
C LYS A 713 14.54 -15.43 14.71
N MET A 714 13.63 -15.66 13.78
CA MET A 714 12.78 -14.65 13.18
C MET A 714 11.42 -14.66 13.89
N GLU A 715 10.97 -13.51 14.35
CA GLU A 715 9.61 -13.38 14.90
C GLU A 715 8.59 -13.39 13.74
N ALA A 716 7.61 -14.26 13.87
CA ALA A 716 6.52 -14.32 12.92
C ALA A 716 5.56 -13.13 13.11
N TYR A 717 4.92 -12.76 12.01
CA TYR A 717 3.88 -11.75 11.98
C TYR A 717 2.74 -12.06 12.95
N GLU A 718 2.24 -11.04 13.65
CA GLU A 718 0.95 -11.09 14.34
C GLU A 718 -0.13 -10.92 13.27
N ASP A 719 -0.98 -11.94 13.05
CA ASP A 719 -2.08 -11.81 12.10
C ASP A 719 -3.09 -10.74 12.56
N ILE A 720 -3.94 -10.29 11.65
CA ILE A 720 -5.00 -9.30 11.93
C ILE A 720 -5.98 -9.75 13.05
N PHE A 721 -5.93 -11.02 13.46
CA PHE A 721 -6.71 -11.61 14.55
C PHE A 721 -5.93 -11.71 15.86
N GLY A 722 -4.67 -11.21 15.91
CA GLY A 722 -3.80 -11.23 17.07
C GLY A 722 -3.28 -12.63 17.43
N LYS A 723 -3.25 -13.57 16.48
CA LYS A 723 -2.53 -14.83 16.63
C LYS A 723 -1.07 -14.57 16.29
N LEU A 724 -0.21 -14.68 17.28
CA LEU A 724 1.23 -14.75 17.06
C LEU A 724 1.53 -16.02 16.27
N GLY A 725 2.00 -15.88 15.04
CA GLY A 725 2.79 -16.90 14.37
C GLY A 725 3.99 -17.22 15.25
N GLY A 726 4.48 -18.46 15.23
CA GLY A 726 5.61 -18.87 16.04
C GLY A 726 6.88 -18.11 15.70
N THR A 727 7.96 -18.37 16.42
CA THR A 727 9.32 -17.97 16.06
C THR A 727 9.88 -19.03 15.11
N PHE A 728 10.33 -18.65 13.94
CA PHE A 728 10.96 -19.54 12.94
C PHE A 728 12.48 -19.47 13.06
N ALA A 729 13.15 -20.60 12.93
CA ALA A 729 14.59 -20.62 12.86
C ALA A 729 15.06 -20.30 11.44
N TRP A 730 16.11 -19.49 11.30
CA TRP A 730 16.73 -19.23 10.01
C TRP A 730 17.21 -20.55 9.37
N PRO A 731 16.96 -20.76 8.06
CA PRO A 731 17.25 -22.02 7.40
C PRO A 731 18.72 -22.44 7.44
N GLU A 732 18.96 -23.73 7.32
CA GLU A 732 20.31 -24.25 7.09
C GLU A 732 20.80 -23.86 5.69
N LYS A 733 22.13 -23.78 5.54
CA LYS A 733 22.76 -23.36 4.27
C LYS A 733 22.33 -24.21 3.07
N GLU A 734 22.15 -25.50 3.30
CA GLU A 734 21.72 -26.45 2.27
C GLU A 734 20.36 -26.08 1.64
N ALA A 735 19.43 -25.51 2.42
CA ALA A 735 18.13 -25.07 1.89
C ALA A 735 18.27 -23.89 0.90
N PHE A 736 19.22 -22.99 1.16
CA PHE A 736 19.54 -21.89 0.24
C PHE A 736 20.30 -22.40 -1.00
N GLU A 737 21.18 -23.39 -0.87
CA GLU A 737 21.89 -24.01 -2.00
C GLU A 737 20.89 -24.72 -2.94
N ASP A 738 19.87 -25.41 -2.41
CA ASP A 738 18.79 -26.02 -3.18
C ASP A 738 17.98 -24.95 -3.94
N LEU A 739 17.66 -23.81 -3.27
CA LEU A 739 16.94 -22.70 -3.90
C LEU A 739 17.78 -22.01 -4.99
N GLU A 740 19.10 -21.86 -4.80
CA GLU A 740 20.01 -21.36 -5.83
C GLU A 740 20.06 -22.25 -7.10
N GLU A 741 19.98 -23.59 -6.93
CA GLU A 741 19.88 -24.50 -8.09
C GLU A 741 18.59 -24.26 -8.88
N GLU A 742 17.46 -24.02 -8.21
CA GLU A 742 16.20 -23.65 -8.87
C GLU A 742 16.31 -22.30 -9.58
N ILE A 743 16.88 -21.27 -8.93
CA ILE A 743 17.12 -19.94 -9.51
C ILE A 743 18.02 -20.04 -10.75
N ALA A 744 19.07 -20.87 -10.71
CA ALA A 744 19.96 -21.09 -11.87
C ALA A 744 19.24 -21.76 -13.04
N GLY A 745 18.10 -22.41 -12.80
CA GLY A 745 17.24 -23.04 -13.79
C GLY A 745 16.22 -22.12 -14.47
N LEU A 746 16.06 -20.86 -14.02
CA LEU A 746 15.13 -19.89 -14.56
C LEU A 746 15.50 -19.49 -15.98
N LYS A 747 14.50 -19.35 -16.87
CA LYS A 747 14.69 -19.14 -18.31
C LYS A 747 13.67 -18.21 -18.95
N TYR A 748 12.46 -18.15 -18.41
CA TYR A 748 11.35 -17.49 -19.05
C TYR A 748 10.68 -16.52 -18.07
N PRO A 749 10.62 -15.22 -18.41
CA PRO A 749 9.77 -14.32 -17.66
C PRO A 749 8.31 -14.76 -17.78
N ALA A 750 7.57 -14.69 -16.70
CA ALA A 750 6.14 -14.95 -16.70
C ALA A 750 5.41 -13.91 -17.56
N LEU A 751 4.31 -14.32 -18.20
CA LEU A 751 3.50 -13.39 -18.98
C LEU A 751 2.79 -12.39 -18.06
N GLU A 752 3.03 -11.10 -18.27
CA GLU A 752 2.40 -10.00 -17.54
C GLU A 752 1.55 -9.10 -18.44
N GLU A 753 1.60 -9.30 -19.76
CA GLU A 753 0.84 -8.51 -20.72
C GLU A 753 -0.67 -8.65 -20.51
N ARG A 754 -1.27 -7.61 -19.92
CA ARG A 754 -2.70 -7.58 -19.55
C ARG A 754 -3.62 -7.87 -20.72
N VAL A 755 -3.32 -7.33 -21.89
CA VAL A 755 -4.12 -7.55 -23.11
C VAL A 755 -4.23 -9.05 -23.47
N VAL A 756 -3.15 -9.81 -23.24
CA VAL A 756 -3.13 -11.26 -23.47
C VAL A 756 -3.88 -12.01 -22.38
N LEU A 757 -3.65 -11.65 -21.11
CA LEU A 757 -4.36 -12.23 -19.95
C LEU A 757 -5.88 -12.05 -20.10
N ASP A 758 -6.33 -10.83 -20.35
CA ASP A 758 -7.76 -10.51 -20.53
C ASP A 758 -8.37 -11.24 -21.73
N ALA A 759 -7.64 -11.33 -22.85
CA ALA A 759 -8.12 -12.05 -24.03
C ALA A 759 -8.34 -13.54 -23.74
N VAL A 760 -7.45 -14.16 -22.94
CA VAL A 760 -7.61 -15.57 -22.53
C VAL A 760 -8.79 -15.73 -21.57
N LEU A 761 -8.88 -14.87 -20.54
CA LEU A 761 -9.93 -14.94 -19.53
C LEU A 761 -11.32 -14.72 -20.14
N GLU A 762 -11.52 -13.65 -20.89
CA GLU A 762 -12.78 -13.35 -21.58
C GLU A 762 -13.15 -14.40 -22.64
N GLY A 763 -12.15 -14.95 -23.36
CA GLY A 763 -12.36 -16.00 -24.35
C GLY A 763 -12.84 -17.30 -23.74
N ALA A 764 -12.43 -17.60 -22.49
CA ALA A 764 -12.76 -18.80 -21.75
C ALA A 764 -13.99 -18.68 -20.83
N GLU A 765 -14.52 -17.47 -20.58
CA GLU A 765 -15.63 -17.20 -19.62
C GLU A 765 -16.81 -18.18 -19.76
N ALA A 766 -17.30 -18.39 -20.98
CA ALA A 766 -18.42 -19.29 -21.24
C ALA A 766 -18.10 -20.78 -21.02
N TYR A 767 -16.82 -21.16 -21.05
CA TYR A 767 -16.37 -22.50 -20.68
C TYR A 767 -16.28 -22.65 -19.16
N PHE A 768 -15.77 -21.66 -18.45
CA PHE A 768 -15.67 -21.70 -17.00
C PHE A 768 -17.07 -21.75 -16.35
N SER A 769 -18.03 -21.00 -16.88
CA SER A 769 -19.43 -21.06 -16.43
C SER A 769 -20.16 -22.34 -16.82
N GLY A 770 -19.57 -23.19 -17.69
CA GLY A 770 -20.16 -24.42 -18.18
C GLY A 770 -21.20 -24.23 -19.29
N GLU A 771 -21.29 -23.06 -19.91
CA GLU A 771 -22.21 -22.75 -20.99
C GLU A 771 -21.72 -23.30 -22.34
N LYS A 772 -20.40 -23.39 -22.54
CA LYS A 772 -19.75 -23.86 -23.78
C LYS A 772 -18.70 -24.92 -23.51
N GLY A 773 -18.29 -25.64 -24.57
CA GLY A 773 -17.17 -26.58 -24.50
C GLY A 773 -15.80 -25.90 -24.59
N VAL A 774 -14.74 -26.64 -24.23
CA VAL A 774 -13.36 -26.16 -24.31
C VAL A 774 -12.93 -25.78 -25.73
N GLU A 775 -13.41 -26.52 -26.74
CA GLU A 775 -13.10 -26.23 -28.16
C GLU A 775 -13.60 -24.84 -28.58
N ASP A 776 -14.81 -24.42 -28.08
CA ASP A 776 -15.35 -23.09 -28.36
C ASP A 776 -14.52 -21.99 -27.65
N ALA A 777 -14.08 -22.23 -26.41
CA ALA A 777 -13.21 -21.32 -25.67
C ALA A 777 -11.87 -21.12 -26.39
N VAL A 778 -11.19 -22.18 -26.71
CA VAL A 778 -9.93 -22.16 -27.48
C VAL A 778 -10.08 -21.40 -28.79
N GLY A 779 -11.18 -21.66 -29.54
CA GLY A 779 -11.47 -20.92 -30.76
C GLY A 779 -11.64 -19.42 -30.56
N ASN A 780 -12.33 -19.03 -29.49
CA ASN A 780 -12.51 -17.60 -29.12
C ASN A 780 -11.18 -16.93 -28.73
N ILE A 781 -10.37 -17.59 -27.91
CA ILE A 781 -9.06 -17.08 -27.45
C ILE A 781 -8.14 -16.90 -28.67
N MET A 782 -8.00 -17.93 -29.50
CA MET A 782 -7.17 -17.85 -30.70
C MET A 782 -7.60 -16.72 -31.64
N GLN A 783 -8.91 -16.54 -31.83
CA GLN A 783 -9.42 -15.45 -32.67
C GLN A 783 -9.12 -14.04 -32.09
N LYS A 784 -9.15 -13.88 -30.78
CA LYS A 784 -8.83 -12.60 -30.13
C LYS A 784 -7.33 -12.29 -30.23
N LEU A 785 -6.48 -13.28 -30.02
CA LEU A 785 -5.03 -13.11 -29.99
C LEU A 785 -4.35 -13.12 -31.36
N GLU A 786 -4.95 -13.76 -32.41
CA GLU A 786 -4.38 -13.77 -33.75
C GLU A 786 -4.09 -12.35 -34.30
N LEU A 787 -4.96 -11.38 -33.98
CA LEU A 787 -4.78 -10.01 -34.41
C LEU A 787 -3.67 -9.31 -33.65
N TYR A 788 -3.66 -9.49 -32.32
CA TYR A 788 -2.69 -8.87 -31.41
C TYR A 788 -1.26 -9.40 -31.61
N LEU A 789 -1.09 -10.72 -31.75
CA LEU A 789 0.22 -11.35 -31.97
C LEU A 789 0.77 -11.14 -33.41
N ALA A 790 -0.06 -10.65 -34.34
CA ALA A 790 0.36 -10.32 -35.71
C ALA A 790 0.81 -8.87 -35.88
N GLU A 791 0.52 -7.97 -34.93
CA GLU A 791 0.92 -6.56 -34.89
C GLU A 791 2.27 -6.35 -34.21
#